data_54f02299ffbe338ccaeb2b60fdbc5f9f
#
_entry.id   54f02299ffbe338ccaeb2b60fdbc5f9f
#
_cell.length_a   1.000
_cell.length_b   1.000
_cell.length_c   1.000
_cell.angle_alpha   90.00
_cell.angle_beta   90.00
_cell.angle_gamma   90.00
#
_symmetry.space_group_name_H-M   'P 1'
#
loop_
_entity.id
_entity.type
_entity.pdbx_description
1 polymer ?
#
loop_
_entity_poly.entity_id
_entity_poly.type
_entity_poly.pdbx_seq_one_letter_code
_entity_poly.pdbx_strand_id
1 'polypeptide(L)'
;TTKTSLPKEITCLAFKIDGETNTDDLSPAVHATTRPDIPLHSLSMLEFKRQDGLKTLDDLKKQNIQIAYVGDVVGTGSSRKSAINSVIWHIGENIPFVPNKKTGGIIIGNKIAPIFFNTAQDSGALPIETDVSEIKTGDLLKILPYEGVIKKIDKISNTESIISHFKLNPSTLTDEIQAGGRINLMIGRSLTDKIRKKLELEPSEIFIRPKSPKDFNNGFTQAQKIVGRACGLKGVLPGMTCEPIMTTVGSQDTTGPMTRDELKELACLGFTADLVMQSFCHTAAYPKPVDLVTHQELPDFISQRGGVALKPGDGIIHSWLNRMLLPDTVGTGGDSHTRFPLGISFPGGSGIVAFAAAIGSMPLNMPESVLVKFTGSLLPGITLRDLVNAIPLFAIKKGLLTVAKENKQNIFNGKIMEIEGLPDLKLEQAFELTDATAERSCAGSTILLSHKTVEEYLKSNICLLEKMIESNYEDAKSISRRISDMKTWLKKPELIQPDENASYEEIIEINLSEVTQPIVACPNDPDNVKEIKDVENTKIDEVFIGSCMTNIGHYRAAAKILEGIKKLNAKLWICPPTKMDEETLKAEGYYEIFEKCGSRLELPGCSLCMGNQARVDEGSVVFSTSTRNFDNRLGKNAQVFLGSAELAAVCALLGKIPTVNEYQDITKNKINPYSDELYRYLQFDEIENFSLSK
;
A
#
# COMPACT_ATOMS: atom_id res chain seq x y z
N THR A 1 9.78 -5.59 -33.70
CA THR A 1 11.09 -5.04 -33.35
C THR A 1 11.80 -6.06 -32.48
N THR A 2 12.85 -6.68 -32.95
CA THR A 2 13.72 -7.58 -32.21
C THR A 2 14.50 -6.74 -31.19
N LYS A 3 14.05 -6.70 -29.91
CA LYS A 3 14.90 -6.22 -28.82
C LYS A 3 16.03 -7.24 -28.61
N THR A 4 17.24 -6.75 -28.43
CA THR A 4 18.41 -7.58 -28.15
C THR A 4 18.27 -8.25 -26.78
N SER A 5 18.78 -9.45 -26.63
CA SER A 5 18.90 -10.11 -25.32
C SER A 5 19.69 -9.22 -24.34
N LEU A 6 19.48 -9.44 -23.04
CA LEU A 6 20.26 -8.74 -22.01
C LEU A 6 21.77 -8.93 -22.31
N PRO A 7 22.57 -7.82 -22.38
CA PRO A 7 23.99 -7.93 -22.66
C PRO A 7 24.71 -8.84 -21.64
N LYS A 8 25.72 -9.57 -22.09
CA LYS A 8 26.56 -10.40 -21.20
C LYS A 8 27.38 -9.54 -20.24
N GLU A 9 27.68 -8.32 -20.64
CA GLU A 9 28.46 -7.36 -19.91
C GLU A 9 27.83 -5.97 -20.06
N ILE A 10 27.66 -5.26 -18.96
CA ILE A 10 27.11 -3.90 -18.93
C ILE A 10 28.10 -3.03 -18.15
N THR A 11 28.58 -1.97 -18.80
CA THR A 11 29.44 -0.95 -18.14
C THR A 11 28.61 0.27 -17.80
N CYS A 12 28.61 0.70 -16.54
CA CYS A 12 27.84 1.85 -16.09
C CYS A 12 28.55 2.66 -15.00
N LEU A 13 28.15 3.92 -14.84
CA LEU A 13 28.56 4.77 -13.73
C LEU A 13 27.54 4.68 -12.59
N ALA A 14 28.02 4.51 -11.37
CA ALA A 14 27.17 4.51 -10.20
C ALA A 14 26.73 5.94 -9.82
N PHE A 15 25.44 6.14 -9.61
CA PHE A 15 24.87 7.28 -8.91
C PHE A 15 24.26 6.78 -7.61
N LYS A 16 24.98 6.90 -6.49
CA LYS A 16 24.57 6.36 -5.19
C LYS A 16 23.91 7.41 -4.31
N ILE A 17 22.79 7.03 -3.70
CA ILE A 17 22.13 7.75 -2.61
C ILE A 17 22.22 6.88 -1.37
N ASP A 18 22.90 7.37 -0.35
CA ASP A 18 23.09 6.66 0.91
C ASP A 18 21.81 6.63 1.75
N GLY A 19 21.64 5.56 2.50
CA GLY A 19 20.50 5.33 3.37
C GLY A 19 19.24 4.93 2.61
N GLU A 20 18.09 5.11 3.26
CA GLU A 20 16.79 4.81 2.68
C GLU A 20 16.34 5.93 1.73
N THR A 21 15.90 5.56 0.55
CA THR A 21 15.24 6.46 -0.41
C THR A 21 13.79 6.00 -0.60
N ASN A 22 12.86 6.75 -0.08
CA ASN A 22 11.44 6.45 -0.21
C ASN A 22 10.86 7.03 -1.51
N THR A 23 9.62 6.66 -1.83
CA THR A 23 8.96 7.12 -3.06
C THR A 23 8.65 8.63 -3.04
N ASP A 24 8.52 9.26 -1.87
CA ASP A 24 8.35 10.72 -1.77
C ASP A 24 9.68 11.45 -2.02
N ASP A 25 10.85 10.86 -1.69
CA ASP A 25 12.15 11.40 -2.08
C ASP A 25 12.33 11.38 -3.61
N LEU A 26 11.85 10.34 -4.28
CA LEU A 26 11.97 10.16 -5.73
C LEU A 26 10.89 10.87 -6.53
N SER A 27 9.75 11.11 -5.92
CA SER A 27 8.56 11.71 -6.53
C SER A 27 7.73 12.44 -5.48
N PRO A 28 8.16 13.65 -5.05
CA PRO A 28 7.49 14.39 -3.98
C PRO A 28 6.01 14.65 -4.25
N ALA A 29 5.17 14.27 -3.30
CA ALA A 29 3.72 14.41 -3.39
C ALA A 29 3.26 15.84 -3.65
N VAL A 30 3.98 16.81 -3.10
CA VAL A 30 3.68 18.24 -3.26
C VAL A 30 3.68 18.70 -4.72
N HIS A 31 4.41 17.98 -5.59
CA HIS A 31 4.52 18.29 -7.01
C HIS A 31 3.60 17.45 -7.91
N ALA A 32 2.82 16.52 -7.35
CA ALA A 32 1.95 15.64 -8.14
C ALA A 32 0.98 16.39 -9.06
N THR A 33 0.54 17.58 -8.67
CA THR A 33 -0.40 18.41 -9.44
C THR A 33 0.25 19.60 -10.14
N THR A 34 1.41 20.06 -9.67
CA THR A 34 2.11 21.21 -10.29
C THR A 34 3.06 20.79 -11.40
N ARG A 35 3.47 19.53 -11.41
CA ARG A 35 4.36 18.89 -12.39
C ARG A 35 3.73 17.57 -12.85
N PRO A 36 2.67 17.61 -13.67
CA PRO A 36 1.82 16.43 -13.93
C PRO A 36 2.44 15.42 -14.91
N ASP A 37 3.38 15.82 -15.74
CA ASP A 37 4.07 14.94 -16.69
C ASP A 37 5.40 14.42 -16.15
N ILE A 38 5.89 13.33 -16.73
CA ILE A 38 7.13 12.68 -16.30
C ILE A 38 8.33 13.61 -16.41
N PRO A 39 8.58 14.33 -17.53
CA PRO A 39 9.71 15.25 -17.65
C PRO A 39 9.78 16.30 -16.55
N LEU A 40 8.66 17.00 -16.31
CA LEU A 40 8.60 18.07 -15.30
C LEU A 40 8.67 17.49 -13.88
N HIS A 41 7.98 16.36 -13.64
CA HIS A 41 7.95 15.76 -12.31
C HIS A 41 9.33 15.25 -11.89
N SER A 42 10.08 14.67 -12.83
CA SER A 42 11.43 14.16 -12.59
C SER A 42 12.43 15.24 -12.13
N LEU A 43 12.16 16.53 -12.42
CA LEU A 43 12.97 17.65 -11.93
C LEU A 43 12.82 17.90 -10.42
N SER A 44 11.89 17.25 -9.77
CA SER A 44 11.72 17.29 -8.30
C SER A 44 12.35 16.10 -7.59
N MET A 45 12.92 15.14 -8.32
CA MET A 45 13.56 13.96 -7.74
C MET A 45 14.69 14.37 -6.80
N LEU A 46 14.69 13.86 -5.57
CA LEU A 46 15.69 14.11 -4.52
C LEU A 46 15.73 15.55 -3.98
N GLU A 47 14.76 16.42 -4.32
CA GLU A 47 14.75 17.83 -3.91
C GLU A 47 14.90 18.00 -2.38
N PHE A 48 14.27 17.14 -1.60
CA PHE A 48 14.30 17.19 -0.14
C PHE A 48 15.34 16.25 0.48
N LYS A 49 15.90 15.31 -0.29
CA LYS A 49 16.85 14.30 0.18
C LYS A 49 18.31 14.70 -0.07
N ARG A 50 18.58 15.19 -1.29
CA ARG A 50 19.92 15.56 -1.74
C ARG A 50 19.85 16.69 -2.77
N GLN A 51 20.02 17.92 -2.33
CA GLN A 51 19.84 19.12 -3.16
C GLN A 51 20.75 19.18 -4.39
N ASP A 52 21.96 18.60 -4.34
CA ASP A 52 22.89 18.50 -5.47
C ASP A 52 22.69 17.23 -6.32
N GLY A 53 21.68 16.40 -6.01
CA GLY A 53 21.50 15.10 -6.64
C GLY A 53 21.33 15.16 -8.15
N LEU A 54 20.45 16.01 -8.66
CA LEU A 54 20.23 16.18 -10.10
C LEU A 54 21.46 16.79 -10.80
N LYS A 55 22.14 17.73 -10.17
CA LYS A 55 23.38 18.29 -10.71
C LYS A 55 24.47 17.22 -10.85
N THR A 56 24.62 16.39 -9.84
CA THR A 56 25.56 15.25 -9.86
C THR A 56 25.19 14.28 -10.99
N LEU A 57 23.91 13.95 -11.17
CA LEU A 57 23.44 13.11 -12.28
C LEU A 57 23.80 13.72 -13.65
N ASP A 58 23.56 15.01 -13.82
CA ASP A 58 23.87 15.70 -15.08
C ASP A 58 25.37 15.75 -15.37
N ASP A 59 26.21 15.88 -14.34
CA ASP A 59 27.67 15.79 -14.49
C ASP A 59 28.12 14.37 -14.87
N LEU A 60 27.48 13.33 -14.35
CA LEU A 60 27.75 11.94 -14.75
C LEU A 60 27.32 11.67 -16.19
N LYS A 61 26.17 12.20 -16.64
CA LYS A 61 25.69 12.06 -18.03
C LYS A 61 26.66 12.63 -19.06
N LYS A 62 27.42 13.66 -18.73
CA LYS A 62 28.46 14.25 -19.62
C LYS A 62 29.54 13.25 -20.02
N GLN A 63 29.73 12.18 -19.25
CA GLN A 63 30.70 11.13 -19.57
C GLN A 63 30.24 10.16 -20.67
N ASN A 64 28.97 10.27 -21.12
CA ASN A 64 28.36 9.39 -22.16
C ASN A 64 28.44 7.88 -21.83
N ILE A 65 28.43 7.54 -20.56
CA ILE A 65 28.35 6.18 -20.04
C ILE A 65 26.99 5.99 -19.38
N GLN A 66 26.38 4.82 -19.54
CA GLN A 66 25.12 4.47 -18.89
C GLN A 66 25.22 4.68 -17.38
N ILE A 67 24.17 5.19 -16.74
CA ILE A 67 24.12 5.41 -15.31
C ILE A 67 23.28 4.33 -14.63
N ALA A 68 23.78 3.78 -13.53
CA ALA A 68 23.02 2.95 -12.61
C ALA A 68 22.61 3.77 -11.39
N TYR A 69 21.31 3.76 -11.04
CA TYR A 69 20.85 4.27 -9.75
C TYR A 69 21.21 3.26 -8.66
N VAL A 70 21.87 3.70 -7.59
CA VAL A 70 22.33 2.82 -6.50
C VAL A 70 21.82 3.37 -5.17
N GLY A 71 21.32 2.51 -4.28
CA GLY A 71 20.91 2.92 -2.94
C GLY A 71 20.93 1.78 -1.92
N ASP A 72 21.01 2.10 -0.63
CA ASP A 72 21.02 1.07 0.40
C ASP A 72 19.62 0.44 0.53
N VAL A 73 18.57 1.26 0.68
CA VAL A 73 17.17 0.81 0.65
C VAL A 73 16.40 1.71 -0.32
N VAL A 74 15.83 1.14 -1.36
CA VAL A 74 15.26 1.91 -2.48
C VAL A 74 13.76 1.70 -2.61
N GLY A 75 13.00 2.80 -2.73
CA GLY A 75 11.61 2.80 -3.16
C GLY A 75 10.60 2.40 -2.10
N THR A 76 10.91 2.56 -0.81
CA THR A 76 9.96 2.34 0.28
C THR A 76 8.79 3.33 0.24
N GLY A 77 7.69 3.01 0.91
CA GLY A 77 6.51 3.87 0.98
C GLY A 77 5.47 3.61 -0.11
N SER A 78 4.79 4.66 -0.57
CA SER A 78 3.70 4.56 -1.54
C SER A 78 4.19 4.10 -2.92
N SER A 79 3.46 3.18 -3.54
CA SER A 79 3.79 2.55 -4.83
C SER A 79 3.60 3.47 -6.03
N ARG A 80 4.10 4.69 -6.00
CA ARG A 80 3.89 5.60 -7.12
C ARG A 80 4.77 5.20 -8.31
N LYS A 81 4.13 4.88 -9.43
CA LYS A 81 4.81 4.74 -10.72
C LYS A 81 5.62 6.00 -11.06
N SER A 82 5.19 7.17 -10.59
CA SER A 82 5.92 8.42 -10.74
C SER A 82 7.33 8.36 -10.15
N ALA A 83 7.56 7.64 -9.06
CA ALA A 83 8.89 7.48 -8.46
C ALA A 83 9.84 6.72 -9.40
N ILE A 84 9.39 5.59 -9.96
CA ILE A 84 10.19 4.85 -10.94
C ILE A 84 10.34 5.62 -12.25
N ASN A 85 9.29 6.30 -12.70
CA ASN A 85 9.36 7.15 -13.89
C ASN A 85 10.38 8.27 -13.74
N SER A 86 10.46 8.91 -12.55
CA SER A 86 11.46 9.92 -12.26
C SER A 86 12.88 9.35 -12.35
N VAL A 87 13.13 8.19 -11.76
CA VAL A 87 14.44 7.52 -11.84
C VAL A 87 14.77 7.17 -13.30
N ILE A 88 13.85 6.49 -14.01
CA ILE A 88 14.06 6.05 -15.40
C ILE A 88 14.21 7.25 -16.34
N TRP A 89 13.55 8.37 -16.08
CA TRP A 89 13.75 9.58 -16.87
C TRP A 89 15.20 10.02 -16.92
N HIS A 90 15.93 9.83 -15.82
CA HIS A 90 17.32 10.22 -15.72
C HIS A 90 18.32 9.16 -16.20
N ILE A 91 17.97 7.86 -16.05
CA ILE A 91 18.92 6.75 -16.33
C ILE A 91 18.49 5.81 -17.47
N GLY A 92 17.27 5.94 -17.96
CA GLY A 92 16.71 5.08 -19.00
C GLY A 92 16.88 5.63 -20.41
N GLU A 93 16.40 4.85 -21.40
CA GLU A 93 16.49 5.11 -22.83
C GLU A 93 15.19 5.71 -23.37
N ASN A 94 15.30 6.45 -24.47
CA ASN A 94 14.13 6.99 -25.17
C ASN A 94 13.32 5.87 -25.83
N ILE A 95 12.00 5.95 -25.75
CA ILE A 95 11.10 5.08 -26.48
C ILE A 95 10.80 5.75 -27.84
N PRO A 96 11.01 5.06 -28.97
CA PRO A 96 10.70 5.64 -30.29
C PRO A 96 9.26 6.15 -30.35
N PHE A 97 9.07 7.37 -30.79
CA PHE A 97 7.77 8.04 -30.94
C PHE A 97 7.00 8.34 -29.63
N VAL A 98 7.65 8.16 -28.45
CA VAL A 98 7.05 8.48 -27.14
C VAL A 98 7.96 9.48 -26.41
N PRO A 99 7.79 10.80 -26.60
CA PRO A 99 8.75 11.80 -26.12
C PRO A 99 8.78 12.00 -24.61
N ASN A 100 7.70 11.70 -23.92
CA ASN A 100 7.53 12.02 -22.51
C ASN A 100 7.68 10.80 -21.58
N LYS A 101 8.22 9.68 -22.08
CA LYS A 101 8.44 8.45 -21.33
C LYS A 101 9.75 7.80 -21.75
N LYS A 102 10.41 7.15 -20.80
CA LYS A 102 11.61 6.34 -21.06
C LYS A 102 11.41 4.92 -20.55
N THR A 103 12.27 4.02 -20.98
CA THR A 103 12.27 2.59 -20.62
C THR A 103 13.67 2.14 -20.25
N GLY A 104 13.78 1.00 -19.56
CA GLY A 104 15.07 0.41 -19.22
C GLY A 104 15.73 1.10 -18.02
N GLY A 105 17.06 1.11 -18.00
CA GLY A 105 17.85 1.59 -16.89
C GLY A 105 18.25 0.49 -15.92
N ILE A 106 19.22 0.80 -15.04
CA ILE A 106 19.76 -0.14 -14.04
C ILE A 106 19.53 0.43 -12.65
N ILE A 107 18.97 -0.37 -11.77
CA ILE A 107 18.71 0.00 -10.38
C ILE A 107 19.35 -1.05 -9.49
N ILE A 108 20.29 -0.64 -8.63
CA ILE A 108 20.99 -1.53 -7.71
C ILE A 108 20.65 -1.12 -6.28
N GLY A 109 20.19 -2.06 -5.46
CA GLY A 109 19.89 -1.81 -4.06
C GLY A 109 20.40 -2.91 -3.16
N ASN A 110 20.81 -2.58 -1.93
CA ASN A 110 20.98 -3.64 -0.94
C ASN A 110 19.60 -4.26 -0.66
N LYS A 111 18.55 -3.40 -0.61
CA LYS A 111 17.14 -3.80 -0.66
C LYS A 111 16.36 -2.88 -1.57
N ILE A 112 15.43 -3.45 -2.32
CA ILE A 112 14.48 -2.70 -3.16
C ILE A 112 13.07 -3.06 -2.72
N ALA A 113 12.28 -2.04 -2.36
CA ALA A 113 10.90 -2.28 -1.93
C ALA A 113 10.11 -3.02 -3.02
N PRO A 114 9.30 -4.04 -2.68
CA PRO A 114 8.70 -4.96 -3.66
C PRO A 114 7.87 -4.28 -4.74
N ILE A 115 7.08 -3.28 -4.36
CA ILE A 115 6.24 -2.55 -5.31
C ILE A 115 7.10 -1.72 -6.27
N PHE A 116 8.17 -1.11 -5.77
CA PHE A 116 9.13 -0.37 -6.59
C PHE A 116 9.88 -1.31 -7.52
N PHE A 117 10.32 -2.48 -7.03
CA PHE A 117 10.96 -3.53 -7.81
C PHE A 117 10.06 -4.00 -8.95
N ASN A 118 8.81 -4.35 -8.65
CA ASN A 118 7.82 -4.77 -9.65
C ASN A 118 7.55 -3.69 -10.70
N THR A 119 7.46 -2.43 -10.28
CA THR A 119 7.23 -1.31 -11.21
C THR A 119 8.45 -1.06 -12.09
N ALA A 120 9.67 -1.31 -11.59
CA ALA A 120 10.89 -1.28 -12.39
C ALA A 120 10.87 -2.36 -13.49
N GLN A 121 10.49 -3.59 -13.16
CA GLN A 121 10.29 -4.68 -14.12
C GLN A 121 9.25 -4.30 -15.19
N ASP A 122 8.11 -3.74 -14.78
CA ASP A 122 7.05 -3.29 -15.72
C ASP A 122 7.56 -2.23 -16.71
N SER A 123 8.52 -1.42 -16.27
CA SER A 123 9.15 -0.37 -17.08
C SER A 123 10.37 -0.84 -17.87
N GLY A 124 10.68 -2.14 -17.85
CA GLY A 124 11.82 -2.75 -18.55
C GLY A 124 13.18 -2.43 -17.94
N ALA A 125 13.23 -1.90 -16.73
CA ALA A 125 14.48 -1.69 -16.02
C ALA A 125 15.05 -3.00 -15.47
N LEU A 126 16.36 -3.02 -15.16
CA LEU A 126 17.08 -4.11 -14.53
C LEU A 126 17.26 -3.82 -13.03
N PRO A 127 16.38 -4.28 -12.14
CA PRO A 127 16.57 -4.20 -10.72
C PRO A 127 17.50 -5.33 -10.24
N ILE A 128 18.50 -4.99 -9.42
CA ILE A 128 19.48 -5.91 -8.84
C ILE A 128 19.54 -5.68 -7.34
N GLU A 129 19.25 -6.70 -6.55
CA GLU A 129 19.50 -6.68 -5.10
C GLU A 129 20.85 -7.32 -4.80
N THR A 130 21.74 -6.55 -4.15
CA THR A 130 23.08 -6.98 -3.76
C THR A 130 23.68 -6.02 -2.74
N ASP A 131 24.74 -6.41 -2.06
CA ASP A 131 25.51 -5.49 -1.20
C ASP A 131 26.08 -4.33 -2.03
N VAL A 132 25.78 -3.10 -1.60
CA VAL A 132 26.21 -1.86 -2.25
C VAL A 132 27.19 -1.03 -1.39
N SER A 133 27.65 -1.57 -0.26
CA SER A 133 28.49 -0.86 0.72
C SER A 133 29.79 -0.31 0.13
N GLU A 134 30.41 -1.03 -0.82
CA GLU A 134 31.65 -0.62 -1.48
C GLU A 134 31.44 0.31 -2.70
N ILE A 135 30.19 0.57 -3.09
CA ILE A 135 29.88 1.40 -4.26
C ILE A 135 29.75 2.87 -3.84
N LYS A 136 30.38 3.77 -4.63
CA LYS A 136 30.30 5.22 -4.45
C LYS A 136 29.86 5.89 -5.74
N THR A 137 29.27 7.09 -5.61
CA THR A 137 28.92 7.91 -6.79
C THR A 137 30.15 8.19 -7.63
N GLY A 138 30.05 7.94 -8.95
CA GLY A 138 31.13 8.11 -9.92
C GLY A 138 32.00 6.87 -10.14
N ASP A 139 31.80 5.79 -9.38
CA ASP A 139 32.48 4.52 -9.63
C ASP A 139 32.06 3.94 -11.00
N LEU A 140 33.05 3.42 -11.73
CA LEU A 140 32.81 2.71 -12.98
C LEU A 140 32.61 1.23 -12.65
N LEU A 141 31.41 0.74 -12.95
CA LEU A 141 31.00 -0.63 -12.66
C LEU A 141 30.89 -1.45 -13.95
N LYS A 142 31.28 -2.73 -13.85
CA LYS A 142 31.04 -3.77 -14.85
C LYS A 142 30.10 -4.80 -14.22
N ILE A 143 28.92 -4.94 -14.78
CA ILE A 143 27.92 -5.89 -14.35
C ILE A 143 27.92 -7.06 -15.31
N LEU A 144 28.01 -8.27 -14.79
CA LEU A 144 27.92 -9.54 -15.52
C LEU A 144 26.63 -10.25 -15.14
N PRO A 145 25.50 -9.95 -15.80
CA PRO A 145 24.16 -10.37 -15.33
C PRO A 145 23.99 -11.90 -15.25
N TYR A 146 24.58 -12.64 -16.18
CA TYR A 146 24.45 -14.10 -16.23
C TYR A 146 25.39 -14.82 -15.25
N GLU A 147 26.47 -14.16 -14.84
CA GLU A 147 27.41 -14.65 -13.82
C GLU A 147 27.00 -14.23 -12.42
N GLY A 148 26.14 -13.21 -12.31
CA GLY A 148 25.73 -12.65 -11.04
C GLY A 148 26.83 -11.92 -10.30
N VAL A 149 27.66 -11.13 -11.03
CA VAL A 149 28.85 -10.46 -10.47
C VAL A 149 28.83 -8.98 -10.83
N ILE A 150 29.16 -8.12 -9.87
CA ILE A 150 29.51 -6.73 -10.09
C ILE A 150 30.98 -6.53 -9.78
N LYS A 151 31.67 -5.94 -10.75
CA LYS A 151 33.09 -5.53 -10.63
C LYS A 151 33.20 -4.02 -10.64
N LYS A 152 34.14 -3.50 -9.90
CA LYS A 152 34.59 -2.10 -9.97
C LYS A 152 35.80 -2.01 -10.85
N ILE A 153 35.83 -1.03 -11.74
CA ILE A 153 36.95 -0.74 -12.62
C ILE A 153 37.67 0.49 -12.08
N ASP A 154 38.94 0.33 -11.74
CA ASP A 154 39.78 1.46 -11.42
C ASP A 154 40.14 2.24 -12.71
N LYS A 155 39.74 3.51 -12.77
CA LYS A 155 39.86 4.34 -13.96
C LYS A 155 41.33 4.68 -14.33
N ILE A 156 42.28 4.53 -13.41
CA ILE A 156 43.68 4.86 -13.60
C ILE A 156 44.46 3.62 -14.05
N SER A 157 44.31 2.52 -13.29
CA SER A 157 45.06 1.28 -13.54
C SER A 157 44.33 0.35 -14.53
N ASN A 158 43.07 0.62 -14.82
CA ASN A 158 42.17 -0.24 -15.60
C ASN A 158 42.05 -1.68 -15.04
N THR A 159 42.25 -1.84 -13.74
CA THR A 159 42.12 -3.13 -13.04
C THR A 159 40.67 -3.34 -12.61
N GLU A 160 40.22 -4.60 -12.65
CA GLU A 160 38.89 -5.01 -12.23
C GLU A 160 38.95 -5.73 -10.88
N SER A 161 38.12 -5.35 -9.93
CA SER A 161 37.90 -6.05 -8.67
C SER A 161 36.43 -6.43 -8.48
N ILE A 162 36.16 -7.65 -8.05
CA ILE A 162 34.80 -8.07 -7.69
C ILE A 162 34.43 -7.39 -6.39
N ILE A 163 33.28 -6.72 -6.37
CA ILE A 163 32.78 -6.00 -5.18
C ILE A 163 31.48 -6.58 -4.64
N SER A 164 30.69 -7.31 -5.47
CA SER A 164 29.49 -7.99 -4.98
C SER A 164 29.05 -9.12 -5.90
N HIS A 165 28.25 -10.02 -5.33
CA HIS A 165 27.62 -11.13 -6.03
C HIS A 165 26.10 -11.00 -5.90
N PHE A 166 25.35 -11.32 -6.97
CA PHE A 166 23.91 -11.29 -6.98
C PHE A 166 23.31 -12.45 -7.75
N LYS A 167 22.00 -12.63 -7.61
CA LYS A 167 21.23 -13.56 -8.42
C LYS A 167 20.05 -12.78 -9.01
N LEU A 168 19.86 -12.86 -10.32
CA LEU A 168 18.67 -12.29 -10.93
C LEU A 168 17.42 -12.99 -10.41
N ASN A 169 16.52 -12.23 -9.84
CA ASN A 169 15.27 -12.72 -9.30
C ASN A 169 14.15 -11.73 -9.71
N PRO A 170 13.05 -12.21 -10.34
CA PRO A 170 12.77 -13.62 -10.69
C PRO A 170 13.65 -14.14 -11.84
N SER A 171 13.67 -15.46 -12.04
CA SER A 171 14.41 -16.10 -13.14
C SER A 171 13.91 -15.65 -14.52
N THR A 172 12.70 -15.10 -14.61
CA THR A 172 12.08 -14.53 -15.83
C THR A 172 12.60 -13.15 -16.20
N LEU A 173 13.38 -12.51 -15.31
CA LEU A 173 13.80 -11.10 -15.49
C LEU A 173 14.53 -10.83 -16.80
N THR A 174 15.32 -11.78 -17.29
CA THR A 174 16.00 -11.66 -18.59
C THR A 174 15.01 -11.61 -19.75
N ASP A 175 13.98 -12.45 -19.73
CA ASP A 175 12.91 -12.45 -20.74
C ASP A 175 12.08 -11.16 -20.62
N GLU A 176 11.84 -10.66 -19.43
CA GLU A 176 11.10 -9.41 -19.19
C GLU A 176 11.82 -8.21 -19.83
N ILE A 177 13.13 -8.09 -19.62
CA ILE A 177 13.94 -7.03 -20.22
C ILE A 177 13.94 -7.16 -21.74
N GLN A 178 14.11 -8.37 -22.26
CA GLN A 178 14.08 -8.63 -23.69
C GLN A 178 12.72 -8.27 -24.32
N ALA A 179 11.62 -8.53 -23.62
CA ALA A 179 10.27 -8.14 -24.04
C ALA A 179 10.02 -6.63 -23.92
N GLY A 180 10.84 -5.91 -23.17
CA GLY A 180 10.67 -4.48 -22.86
C GLY A 180 9.77 -4.21 -21.67
N GLY A 181 9.66 -5.19 -20.77
CA GLY A 181 8.94 -5.15 -19.52
C GLY A 181 8.13 -6.42 -19.28
N ARG A 182 7.81 -6.64 -18.00
CA ARG A 182 7.08 -7.82 -17.55
C ARG A 182 5.70 -7.95 -18.20
N ILE A 183 4.96 -6.85 -18.36
CA ILE A 183 3.63 -6.83 -18.98
C ILE A 183 3.70 -7.33 -20.42
N ASN A 184 4.66 -6.83 -21.20
CA ASN A 184 4.86 -7.23 -22.60
C ASN A 184 5.19 -8.72 -22.72
N LEU A 185 6.05 -9.25 -21.83
CA LEU A 185 6.37 -10.68 -21.76
C LEU A 185 5.12 -11.51 -21.53
N MET A 186 4.29 -11.11 -20.58
CA MET A 186 3.07 -11.85 -20.24
C MET A 186 2.09 -11.89 -21.39
N ILE A 187 1.83 -10.75 -22.03
CA ILE A 187 0.94 -10.69 -23.20
C ILE A 187 1.46 -11.65 -24.28
N GLY A 188 2.74 -11.56 -24.60
CA GLY A 188 3.37 -12.41 -25.63
C GLY A 188 3.29 -13.90 -25.26
N ARG A 189 3.62 -14.25 -24.01
CA ARG A 189 3.56 -15.62 -23.52
C ARG A 189 2.13 -16.16 -23.49
N SER A 190 1.18 -15.41 -22.95
CA SER A 190 -0.24 -15.81 -22.85
C SER A 190 -0.85 -16.02 -24.25
N LEU A 191 -0.60 -15.12 -25.19
CA LEU A 191 -1.07 -15.28 -26.57
C LEU A 191 -0.45 -16.50 -27.24
N THR A 192 0.86 -16.71 -27.08
CA THR A 192 1.57 -17.86 -27.62
C THR A 192 1.00 -19.17 -27.07
N ASP A 193 0.81 -19.25 -25.76
CA ASP A 193 0.28 -20.46 -25.10
C ASP A 193 -1.17 -20.74 -25.52
N LYS A 194 -2.03 -19.71 -25.62
CA LYS A 194 -3.42 -19.87 -26.09
C LYS A 194 -3.47 -20.39 -27.53
N ILE A 195 -2.64 -19.84 -28.43
CA ILE A 195 -2.58 -20.27 -29.83
C ILE A 195 -2.06 -21.70 -29.94
N ARG A 196 -0.96 -22.03 -29.23
CA ARG A 196 -0.37 -23.36 -29.25
C ARG A 196 -1.35 -24.41 -28.71
N LYS A 197 -2.03 -24.10 -27.59
CA LYS A 197 -3.08 -24.97 -27.02
C LYS A 197 -4.22 -25.21 -28.04
N LYS A 198 -4.65 -24.17 -28.76
CA LYS A 198 -5.70 -24.31 -29.77
C LYS A 198 -5.24 -25.14 -30.98
N LEU A 199 -3.94 -25.17 -31.27
CA LEU A 199 -3.31 -25.96 -32.31
C LEU A 199 -2.84 -27.34 -31.81
N GLU A 200 -3.17 -27.70 -30.57
CA GLU A 200 -2.73 -28.96 -29.92
C GLU A 200 -1.21 -29.15 -29.89
N LEU A 201 -0.47 -28.04 -29.75
CA LEU A 201 0.98 -28.00 -29.68
C LEU A 201 1.42 -27.85 -28.21
N GLU A 202 2.55 -28.48 -27.86
CA GLU A 202 3.18 -28.31 -26.53
C GLU A 202 3.53 -26.85 -26.25
N PRO A 203 3.59 -26.43 -24.95
CA PRO A 203 4.01 -25.10 -24.56
C PRO A 203 5.35 -24.70 -25.20
N SER A 204 5.51 -23.40 -25.50
CA SER A 204 6.75 -22.92 -26.10
C SER A 204 7.92 -22.97 -25.12
N GLU A 205 9.08 -23.48 -25.55
CA GLU A 205 10.33 -23.50 -24.79
C GLU A 205 11.11 -22.17 -24.85
N ILE A 206 10.65 -21.20 -25.65
CA ILE A 206 11.31 -19.90 -25.78
C ILE A 206 11.29 -19.12 -24.48
N PHE A 207 10.22 -19.29 -23.67
CA PHE A 207 10.05 -18.57 -22.43
C PHE A 207 10.66 -19.32 -21.24
N ILE A 208 11.40 -18.60 -20.41
CA ILE A 208 11.86 -19.14 -19.13
C ILE A 208 10.63 -19.41 -18.25
N ARG A 209 10.48 -20.68 -17.85
CA ARG A 209 9.43 -21.11 -16.93
C ARG A 209 10.08 -21.55 -15.61
N PRO A 210 9.76 -20.88 -14.50
CA PRO A 210 10.26 -21.30 -13.19
C PRO A 210 9.85 -22.75 -12.92
N LYS A 211 10.79 -23.54 -12.42
CA LYS A 211 10.48 -24.92 -12.03
C LYS A 211 9.69 -24.89 -10.73
N SER A 212 8.57 -25.61 -10.68
CA SER A 212 7.88 -25.87 -9.43
C SER A 212 8.79 -26.65 -8.49
N PRO A 213 8.77 -26.35 -7.18
CA PRO A 213 9.47 -27.16 -6.18
C PRO A 213 9.03 -28.63 -6.31
N LYS A 214 9.99 -29.57 -6.33
CA LYS A 214 9.70 -30.98 -6.65
C LYS A 214 9.02 -31.74 -5.52
N ASP A 215 9.31 -31.40 -4.27
CA ASP A 215 8.77 -32.10 -3.10
C ASP A 215 8.36 -31.05 -2.04
N PHE A 216 7.07 -30.99 -1.77
CA PHE A 216 6.51 -30.15 -0.71
C PHE A 216 5.78 -31.07 0.28
N ASN A 217 6.43 -31.32 1.41
CA ASN A 217 5.91 -32.20 2.47
C ASN A 217 5.14 -31.43 3.57
N ASN A 218 5.16 -30.09 3.53
CA ASN A 218 4.47 -29.25 4.49
C ASN A 218 3.09 -28.84 3.95
N GLY A 219 2.19 -28.48 4.85
CA GLY A 219 0.91 -27.90 4.50
C GLY A 219 1.04 -26.46 3.95
N PHE A 220 -0.01 -25.98 3.32
CA PHE A 220 -0.09 -24.62 2.78
C PHE A 220 -0.58 -23.62 3.83
N THR A 221 -0.02 -22.42 3.81
CA THR A 221 -0.55 -21.29 4.59
C THR A 221 -1.89 -20.81 4.02
N GLN A 222 -2.59 -19.95 4.77
CA GLN A 222 -3.84 -19.36 4.28
C GLN A 222 -3.61 -18.59 2.97
N ALA A 223 -2.60 -17.75 2.90
CA ALA A 223 -2.27 -16.96 1.70
C ALA A 223 -1.94 -17.86 0.49
N GLN A 224 -1.18 -18.93 0.70
CA GLN A 224 -0.82 -19.88 -0.36
C GLN A 224 -2.05 -20.59 -0.93
N LYS A 225 -3.04 -20.91 -0.09
CA LYS A 225 -4.31 -21.52 -0.52
C LYS A 225 -5.22 -20.51 -1.25
N ILE A 226 -5.31 -19.27 -0.74
CA ILE A 226 -6.12 -18.22 -1.39
C ILE A 226 -5.59 -17.95 -2.80
N VAL A 227 -4.28 -17.73 -2.93
CA VAL A 227 -3.63 -17.53 -4.24
C VAL A 227 -3.73 -18.77 -5.11
N GLY A 228 -3.56 -19.96 -4.52
CA GLY A 228 -3.72 -21.24 -5.20
C GLY A 228 -5.12 -21.36 -5.81
N ARG A 229 -6.17 -21.09 -5.04
CA ARG A 229 -7.55 -21.13 -5.52
C ARG A 229 -7.75 -20.16 -6.70
N ALA A 230 -7.21 -18.95 -6.62
CA ALA A 230 -7.27 -17.96 -7.71
C ALA A 230 -6.50 -18.40 -8.98
N CYS A 231 -5.58 -19.36 -8.85
CA CYS A 231 -4.85 -19.99 -9.97
C CYS A 231 -5.45 -21.34 -10.41
N GLY A 232 -6.54 -21.80 -9.80
CA GLY A 232 -7.09 -23.15 -10.04
C GLY A 232 -6.24 -24.29 -9.46
N LEU A 233 -5.43 -23.99 -8.43
CA LEU A 233 -4.53 -24.92 -7.74
C LEU A 233 -4.92 -25.09 -6.27
N LYS A 234 -4.45 -26.15 -5.61
CA LYS A 234 -4.64 -26.33 -4.16
C LYS A 234 -3.88 -25.30 -3.33
N GLY A 235 -2.71 -24.89 -3.79
CA GLY A 235 -1.85 -23.91 -3.17
C GLY A 235 -0.71 -23.53 -4.10
N VAL A 236 -0.04 -22.40 -3.81
CA VAL A 236 1.11 -21.89 -4.55
C VAL A 236 2.25 -21.67 -3.56
N LEU A 237 3.40 -22.28 -3.83
CA LEU A 237 4.57 -22.20 -2.96
C LEU A 237 5.38 -20.92 -3.17
N PRO A 238 6.11 -20.42 -2.16
CA PRO A 238 7.01 -19.30 -2.29
C PRO A 238 8.00 -19.49 -3.45
N GLY A 239 8.23 -18.42 -4.21
CA GLY A 239 9.09 -18.43 -5.40
C GLY A 239 8.45 -18.98 -6.67
N MET A 240 7.25 -19.55 -6.61
CA MET A 240 6.51 -19.93 -7.83
C MET A 240 5.95 -18.69 -8.52
N THR A 241 6.14 -18.64 -9.84
CA THR A 241 5.43 -17.65 -10.69
C THR A 241 4.04 -18.18 -11.02
N CYS A 242 3.02 -17.37 -10.78
CA CYS A 242 1.62 -17.70 -11.06
C CYS A 242 0.85 -16.46 -11.55
N GLU A 243 -0.36 -16.68 -12.02
CA GLU A 243 -1.25 -15.65 -12.57
C GLU A 243 -2.64 -15.76 -11.90
N PRO A 244 -2.79 -15.33 -10.64
CA PRO A 244 -4.07 -15.40 -9.95
C PRO A 244 -5.11 -14.51 -10.61
N ILE A 245 -6.36 -14.99 -10.65
CA ILE A 245 -7.51 -14.19 -11.07
C ILE A 245 -7.75 -13.06 -10.07
N MET A 246 -7.90 -11.85 -10.59
CA MET A 246 -8.21 -10.64 -9.81
C MET A 246 -9.71 -10.40 -9.76
N THR A 247 -10.31 -10.56 -8.60
CA THR A 247 -11.75 -10.32 -8.40
C THR A 247 -12.06 -8.87 -8.08
N THR A 248 -11.09 -8.12 -7.57
CA THR A 248 -11.28 -6.72 -7.16
C THR A 248 -10.05 -5.91 -7.50
N VAL A 249 -10.25 -4.80 -8.22
CA VAL A 249 -9.17 -3.90 -8.66
C VAL A 249 -9.52 -2.47 -8.26
N GLY A 250 -8.63 -1.81 -7.51
CA GLY A 250 -8.79 -0.44 -7.06
C GLY A 250 -7.93 0.56 -7.83
N SER A 251 -8.54 1.66 -8.26
CA SER A 251 -7.84 2.81 -8.86
C SER A 251 -8.27 4.09 -8.14
N GLN A 252 -7.35 5.02 -7.98
CA GLN A 252 -7.59 6.28 -7.28
C GLN A 252 -7.13 7.48 -8.13
N ASP A 253 -7.55 8.66 -7.77
CA ASP A 253 -7.33 9.90 -8.53
C ASP A 253 -5.87 10.25 -8.79
N THR A 254 -4.94 9.91 -7.91
CA THR A 254 -3.50 10.18 -8.12
C THR A 254 -2.82 9.18 -9.07
N THR A 255 -3.43 8.02 -9.32
CA THR A 255 -2.95 7.00 -10.25
C THR A 255 -3.91 6.74 -11.41
N GLY A 256 -5.15 7.14 -11.29
CA GLY A 256 -6.22 6.92 -12.28
C GLY A 256 -5.93 7.47 -13.66
N PRO A 257 -5.42 8.70 -13.84
CA PRO A 257 -5.02 9.20 -15.16
C PRO A 257 -3.93 8.33 -15.81
N MET A 258 -2.94 7.88 -15.05
CA MET A 258 -1.91 6.97 -15.56
C MET A 258 -2.50 5.58 -15.89
N THR A 259 -3.36 5.04 -15.03
CA THR A 259 -4.08 3.78 -15.28
C THR A 259 -4.94 3.88 -16.53
N ARG A 260 -5.64 5.00 -16.74
CA ARG A 260 -6.40 5.31 -17.96
C ARG A 260 -5.53 5.23 -19.21
N ASP A 261 -4.36 5.86 -19.16
CA ASP A 261 -3.47 5.90 -20.32
C ASP A 261 -2.87 4.51 -20.63
N GLU A 262 -2.51 3.74 -19.60
CA GLU A 262 -2.10 2.33 -19.76
C GLU A 262 -3.25 1.46 -20.34
N LEU A 263 -4.50 1.68 -19.90
CA LEU A 263 -5.67 0.98 -20.45
C LEU A 263 -5.92 1.32 -21.93
N LYS A 264 -5.64 2.57 -22.34
CA LYS A 264 -5.68 2.97 -23.77
C LYS A 264 -4.59 2.27 -24.57
N GLU A 265 -3.36 2.19 -24.04
CA GLU A 265 -2.25 1.46 -24.67
C GLU A 265 -2.57 -0.04 -24.86
N LEU A 266 -3.29 -0.63 -23.88
CA LEU A 266 -3.77 -2.02 -23.96
C LEU A 266 -4.99 -2.20 -24.88
N ALA A 267 -5.51 -1.14 -25.50
CA ALA A 267 -6.76 -1.13 -26.27
C ALA A 267 -7.93 -1.76 -25.49
N CYS A 268 -8.00 -1.52 -24.20
CA CYS A 268 -9.02 -2.06 -23.30
C CYS A 268 -10.38 -1.42 -23.62
N LEU A 269 -11.32 -2.20 -24.15
CA LEU A 269 -12.70 -1.78 -24.43
C LEU A 269 -13.67 -2.12 -23.31
N GLY A 270 -13.29 -3.02 -22.39
CA GLY A 270 -14.08 -3.43 -21.24
C GLY A 270 -13.22 -4.18 -20.24
N PHE A 271 -13.59 -4.10 -18.96
CA PHE A 271 -12.88 -4.80 -17.89
C PHE A 271 -13.25 -6.28 -17.87
N THR A 272 -12.23 -7.12 -17.62
CA THR A 272 -12.40 -8.56 -17.41
C THR A 272 -12.41 -8.90 -15.93
N ALA A 273 -11.76 -8.10 -15.08
CA ALA A 273 -11.86 -8.25 -13.62
C ALA A 273 -13.31 -8.03 -13.17
N ASP A 274 -13.76 -8.81 -12.17
CA ASP A 274 -15.16 -8.80 -11.73
C ASP A 274 -15.63 -7.45 -11.20
N LEU A 275 -14.76 -6.74 -10.48
CA LEU A 275 -15.01 -5.39 -9.98
C LEU A 275 -13.78 -4.53 -10.18
N VAL A 276 -13.96 -3.42 -10.90
CA VAL A 276 -12.97 -2.34 -11.00
C VAL A 276 -13.60 -1.08 -10.41
N MET A 277 -12.95 -0.46 -9.42
CA MET A 277 -13.43 0.75 -8.77
C MET A 277 -12.44 1.89 -8.89
N GLN A 278 -12.96 3.09 -9.18
CA GLN A 278 -12.23 4.36 -9.20
C GLN A 278 -12.74 5.28 -8.10
N SER A 279 -11.83 5.95 -7.38
CA SER A 279 -12.18 6.97 -6.39
C SER A 279 -11.42 8.27 -6.57
N PHE A 280 -11.83 9.32 -5.80
CA PHE A 280 -11.27 10.67 -5.84
C PHE A 280 -10.85 11.15 -4.44
N CYS A 281 -10.44 10.23 -3.57
CA CYS A 281 -10.21 10.48 -2.15
C CYS A 281 -9.03 11.42 -1.82
N HIS A 282 -8.10 11.62 -2.75
CA HIS A 282 -6.93 12.48 -2.51
C HIS A 282 -7.14 13.94 -2.94
N THR A 283 -8.06 14.18 -3.86
CA THR A 283 -8.21 15.51 -4.51
C THR A 283 -9.57 16.15 -4.26
N ALA A 284 -10.51 15.46 -3.61
CA ALA A 284 -11.87 15.97 -3.42
C ALA A 284 -11.95 17.18 -2.49
N ALA A 285 -11.18 17.20 -1.40
CA ALA A 285 -11.29 18.23 -0.36
C ALA A 285 -10.84 19.62 -0.84
N TYR A 286 -9.73 19.68 -1.62
CA TYR A 286 -9.16 20.94 -2.11
C TYR A 286 -8.72 20.80 -3.57
N PRO A 287 -9.67 20.64 -4.51
CA PRO A 287 -9.35 20.35 -5.90
C PRO A 287 -8.67 21.53 -6.59
N LYS A 288 -7.61 21.23 -7.34
CA LYS A 288 -7.00 22.16 -8.29
C LYS A 288 -7.70 22.07 -9.65
N PRO A 289 -7.51 23.02 -10.56
CA PRO A 289 -8.15 22.96 -11.88
C PRO A 289 -7.94 21.64 -12.65
N VAL A 290 -6.75 21.06 -12.55
CA VAL A 290 -6.46 19.74 -13.16
C VAL A 290 -7.22 18.59 -12.51
N ASP A 291 -7.45 18.69 -11.20
CA ASP A 291 -8.22 17.68 -10.46
C ASP A 291 -9.70 17.72 -10.89
N LEU A 292 -10.26 18.91 -11.11
CA LEU A 292 -11.63 19.08 -11.61
C LEU A 292 -11.82 18.44 -12.99
N VAL A 293 -10.84 18.55 -13.88
CA VAL A 293 -10.86 17.86 -15.18
C VAL A 293 -10.87 16.34 -14.98
N THR A 294 -10.01 15.84 -14.09
CA THR A 294 -9.96 14.42 -13.74
C THR A 294 -11.28 13.93 -13.15
N HIS A 295 -11.91 14.73 -12.27
CA HIS A 295 -13.21 14.42 -11.67
C HIS A 295 -14.34 14.32 -12.70
N GLN A 296 -14.23 15.03 -13.82
CA GLN A 296 -15.22 15.02 -14.91
C GLN A 296 -14.98 13.87 -15.90
N GLU A 297 -13.73 13.66 -16.33
CA GLU A 297 -13.42 12.74 -17.43
C GLU A 297 -13.24 11.28 -16.99
N LEU A 298 -12.68 11.06 -15.80
CA LEU A 298 -12.30 9.72 -15.37
C LEU A 298 -13.51 8.83 -15.03
N PRO A 299 -14.60 9.31 -14.41
CA PRO A 299 -15.80 8.51 -14.18
C PRO A 299 -16.37 7.90 -15.47
N ASP A 300 -16.58 8.72 -16.50
CA ASP A 300 -17.09 8.27 -17.81
C ASP A 300 -16.18 7.22 -18.44
N PHE A 301 -14.87 7.41 -18.36
CA PHE A 301 -13.91 6.47 -18.89
C PHE A 301 -13.98 5.09 -18.20
N ILE A 302 -14.19 5.07 -16.91
CA ILE A 302 -14.27 3.86 -16.09
C ILE A 302 -15.62 3.16 -16.30
N SER A 303 -16.72 3.90 -16.25
CA SER A 303 -18.08 3.34 -16.38
C SER A 303 -18.34 2.77 -17.77
N GLN A 304 -17.85 3.41 -18.85
CA GLN A 304 -17.94 2.90 -20.21
C GLN A 304 -17.26 1.53 -20.40
N ARG A 305 -16.36 1.15 -19.46
CA ARG A 305 -15.65 -0.14 -19.47
C ARG A 305 -16.20 -1.14 -18.46
N GLY A 306 -17.31 -0.79 -17.79
CA GLY A 306 -17.97 -1.66 -16.82
C GLY A 306 -17.32 -1.58 -15.42
N GLY A 307 -16.75 -0.44 -15.06
CA GLY A 307 -16.24 -0.17 -13.72
C GLY A 307 -17.13 0.78 -12.92
N VAL A 308 -16.98 0.76 -11.61
CA VAL A 308 -17.70 1.60 -10.66
C VAL A 308 -16.86 2.84 -10.35
N ALA A 309 -17.37 4.03 -10.64
CA ALA A 309 -16.75 5.28 -10.25
C ALA A 309 -17.47 5.88 -9.04
N LEU A 310 -16.71 6.10 -7.96
CA LEU A 310 -17.16 6.89 -6.83
C LEU A 310 -17.20 8.38 -7.20
N LYS A 311 -17.96 9.15 -6.44
CA LYS A 311 -18.04 10.59 -6.62
C LYS A 311 -16.97 11.29 -5.76
N PRO A 312 -16.45 12.48 -6.17
CA PRO A 312 -15.64 13.31 -5.28
C PRO A 312 -16.38 13.59 -3.97
N GLY A 313 -15.72 13.30 -2.83
CA GLY A 313 -16.33 13.41 -1.50
C GLY A 313 -16.99 12.13 -0.97
N ASP A 314 -17.11 11.06 -1.76
CA ASP A 314 -17.57 9.76 -1.26
C ASP A 314 -16.60 9.17 -0.23
N GLY A 315 -15.31 9.52 -0.32
CA GLY A 315 -14.30 9.16 0.66
C GLY A 315 -13.22 8.21 0.14
N ILE A 316 -12.56 7.53 1.07
CA ILE A 316 -11.36 6.73 0.83
C ILE A 316 -11.72 5.42 0.11
N ILE A 317 -11.04 5.15 -1.00
CA ILE A 317 -11.26 3.95 -1.81
C ILE A 317 -11.18 2.66 -1.00
N HIS A 318 -10.23 2.56 -0.06
CA HIS A 318 -10.02 1.33 0.71
C HIS A 318 -11.23 0.98 1.58
N SER A 319 -11.84 2.00 2.19
CA SER A 319 -13.07 1.83 2.99
C SER A 319 -14.25 1.38 2.14
N TRP A 320 -14.33 1.83 0.88
CA TRP A 320 -15.36 1.38 -0.06
C TRP A 320 -15.07 -0.02 -0.62
N LEU A 321 -13.83 -0.29 -1.07
CA LEU A 321 -13.46 -1.60 -1.62
C LEU A 321 -13.69 -2.72 -0.61
N ASN A 322 -13.36 -2.50 0.67
CA ASN A 322 -13.55 -3.52 1.70
C ASN A 322 -15.01 -3.92 1.88
N ARG A 323 -15.96 -3.01 1.56
CA ARG A 323 -17.40 -3.32 1.52
C ARG A 323 -17.81 -4.19 0.34
N MET A 324 -16.93 -4.36 -0.65
CA MET A 324 -17.24 -5.07 -1.89
C MET A 324 -16.42 -6.34 -2.08
N LEU A 325 -15.65 -6.75 -1.07
CA LEU A 325 -14.82 -7.95 -1.15
C LEU A 325 -15.66 -9.22 -1.07
N LEU A 326 -15.18 -10.24 -1.76
CA LEU A 326 -15.62 -11.62 -1.57
C LEU A 326 -14.58 -12.36 -0.73
N PRO A 327 -15.01 -13.26 0.18
CA PRO A 327 -14.07 -14.01 1.02
C PRO A 327 -13.08 -14.84 0.23
N ASP A 328 -11.84 -14.87 0.71
CA ASP A 328 -10.74 -15.67 0.16
C ASP A 328 -10.48 -15.42 -1.34
N THR A 329 -10.61 -14.20 -1.79
CA THR A 329 -10.30 -13.79 -3.16
C THR A 329 -9.03 -12.97 -3.24
N VAL A 330 -8.50 -12.82 -4.45
CA VAL A 330 -7.29 -12.05 -4.72
C VAL A 330 -7.64 -10.77 -5.44
N GLY A 331 -6.95 -9.68 -5.08
CA GLY A 331 -7.11 -8.42 -5.78
C GLY A 331 -5.84 -7.57 -5.83
N THR A 332 -5.97 -6.38 -6.41
CA THR A 332 -4.88 -5.41 -6.54
C THR A 332 -5.40 -3.98 -6.54
N GLY A 333 -4.50 -3.04 -6.44
CA GLY A 333 -4.82 -1.61 -6.59
C GLY A 333 -3.58 -0.73 -6.67
N GLY A 334 -3.79 0.51 -7.08
CA GLY A 334 -2.72 1.47 -7.34
C GLY A 334 -2.15 2.15 -6.10
N ASP A 335 -2.57 1.76 -4.91
CA ASP A 335 -2.08 2.27 -3.63
C ASP A 335 -1.56 1.13 -2.75
N SER A 336 -0.48 1.37 -2.00
CA SER A 336 0.11 0.40 -1.08
C SER A 336 -0.85 -0.02 0.06
N HIS A 337 -1.83 0.83 0.39
CA HIS A 337 -2.88 0.55 1.37
C HIS A 337 -4.08 -0.21 0.78
N THR A 338 -4.02 -0.66 -0.46
CA THR A 338 -4.98 -1.62 -0.98
C THR A 338 -4.72 -2.97 -0.32
N ARG A 339 -5.33 -3.19 0.86
CA ARG A 339 -5.18 -4.41 1.68
C ARG A 339 -6.55 -5.00 1.96
N PHE A 340 -6.71 -6.30 1.69
CA PHE A 340 -8.00 -6.97 1.75
C PHE A 340 -8.08 -7.97 2.90
N PRO A 341 -8.76 -7.62 4.01
CA PRO A 341 -8.86 -8.51 5.17
C PRO A 341 -9.71 -9.76 4.91
N LEU A 342 -10.67 -9.72 3.95
CA LEU A 342 -11.47 -10.89 3.57
C LEU A 342 -10.78 -11.83 2.56
N GLY A 343 -9.59 -11.50 2.11
CA GLY A 343 -8.84 -12.27 1.14
C GLY A 343 -7.39 -11.84 1.18
N ILE A 344 -6.81 -11.58 0.01
CA ILE A 344 -5.46 -11.04 -0.10
C ILE A 344 -5.38 -10.08 -1.28
N SER A 345 -4.54 -9.07 -1.16
CA SER A 345 -4.25 -8.16 -2.26
C SER A 345 -2.75 -7.91 -2.40
N PHE A 346 -2.34 -7.70 -3.65
CA PHE A 346 -0.98 -7.36 -4.00
C PHE A 346 -0.97 -6.01 -4.73
N PRO A 347 -0.74 -4.90 -4.02
CA PRO A 347 -0.69 -3.57 -4.62
C PRO A 347 0.38 -3.48 -5.71
N GLY A 348 0.11 -2.67 -6.75
CA GLY A 348 1.00 -2.54 -7.89
C GLY A 348 0.99 -1.16 -8.52
N GLY A 349 1.89 -0.91 -9.46
CA GLY A 349 1.91 0.29 -10.26
C GLY A 349 0.73 0.37 -11.24
N SER A 350 0.47 1.54 -11.82
CA SER A 350 -0.66 1.79 -12.72
C SER A 350 -0.71 0.81 -13.92
N GLY A 351 0.44 0.40 -14.44
CA GLY A 351 0.50 -0.56 -15.55
C GLY A 351 -0.02 -1.95 -15.18
N ILE A 352 0.40 -2.48 -14.01
CA ILE A 352 -0.09 -3.79 -13.57
C ILE A 352 -1.55 -3.74 -13.12
N VAL A 353 -1.99 -2.62 -12.55
CA VAL A 353 -3.40 -2.38 -12.19
C VAL A 353 -4.26 -2.32 -13.45
N ALA A 354 -3.82 -1.59 -14.48
CA ALA A 354 -4.50 -1.55 -15.78
C ALA A 354 -4.57 -2.94 -16.44
N PHE A 355 -3.45 -3.69 -16.40
CA PHE A 355 -3.41 -5.05 -16.88
C PHE A 355 -4.39 -5.96 -16.15
N ALA A 356 -4.40 -5.90 -14.81
CA ALA A 356 -5.31 -6.67 -13.97
C ALA A 356 -6.78 -6.35 -14.27
N ALA A 357 -7.12 -5.07 -14.44
CA ALA A 357 -8.46 -4.64 -14.82
C ALA A 357 -8.87 -5.16 -16.21
N ALA A 358 -7.99 -5.04 -17.19
CA ALA A 358 -8.26 -5.40 -18.60
C ALA A 358 -8.31 -6.91 -18.83
N ILE A 359 -7.44 -7.69 -18.19
CA ILE A 359 -7.25 -9.13 -18.44
C ILE A 359 -7.87 -10.00 -17.35
N GLY A 360 -8.14 -9.44 -16.17
CA GLY A 360 -8.72 -10.15 -15.03
C GLY A 360 -7.73 -11.03 -14.26
N SER A 361 -6.43 -10.89 -14.49
CA SER A 361 -5.38 -11.59 -13.76
C SER A 361 -4.12 -10.73 -13.68
N MET A 362 -3.19 -11.06 -12.79
CA MET A 362 -1.89 -10.38 -12.76
C MET A 362 -0.75 -11.37 -12.50
N PRO A 363 0.49 -11.04 -12.95
CA PRO A 363 1.65 -11.86 -12.64
C PRO A 363 2.02 -11.71 -11.16
N LEU A 364 2.33 -12.83 -10.55
CA LEU A 364 2.78 -12.87 -9.18
C LEU A 364 3.91 -13.90 -9.04
N ASN A 365 5.03 -13.49 -8.44
CA ASN A 365 5.97 -14.41 -7.82
C ASN A 365 5.54 -14.58 -6.38
N MET A 366 5.08 -15.77 -6.00
CA MET A 366 4.51 -16.00 -4.67
C MET A 366 5.53 -15.66 -3.59
N PRO A 367 5.26 -14.70 -2.71
CA PRO A 367 6.16 -14.36 -1.61
C PRO A 367 6.13 -15.42 -0.50
N GLU A 368 7.16 -15.41 0.34
CA GLU A 368 7.14 -16.10 1.64
C GLU A 368 6.16 -15.41 2.59
N SER A 369 5.71 -16.12 3.63
CA SER A 369 4.82 -15.60 4.65
C SER A 369 5.50 -15.51 6.01
N VAL A 370 5.22 -14.43 6.74
CA VAL A 370 5.50 -14.25 8.17
C VAL A 370 4.17 -14.30 8.91
N LEU A 371 4.08 -15.16 9.93
CA LEU A 371 2.89 -15.25 10.78
C LEU A 371 3.03 -14.31 11.99
N VAL A 372 2.04 -13.45 12.18
CA VAL A 372 1.83 -12.71 13.43
C VAL A 372 0.67 -13.36 14.18
N LYS A 373 0.97 -13.96 15.33
CA LYS A 373 0.00 -14.70 16.13
C LYS A 373 -0.26 -14.00 17.45
N PHE A 374 -1.50 -13.52 17.62
CA PHE A 374 -1.94 -12.94 18.88
C PHE A 374 -2.48 -14.03 19.81
N THR A 375 -2.15 -13.92 21.10
CA THR A 375 -2.61 -14.82 22.17
C THR A 375 -3.08 -14.01 23.37
N GLY A 376 -3.87 -14.63 24.25
CA GLY A 376 -4.41 -13.95 25.44
C GLY A 376 -5.57 -13.00 25.11
N SER A 377 -5.81 -12.04 25.98
CA SER A 377 -6.93 -11.09 25.88
C SER A 377 -6.44 -9.65 25.96
N LEU A 378 -7.10 -8.78 25.20
CA LEU A 378 -6.81 -7.35 25.19
C LEU A 378 -7.12 -6.72 26.54
N LEU A 379 -6.23 -5.90 27.07
CA LEU A 379 -6.42 -5.19 28.32
C LEU A 379 -7.31 -3.95 28.13
N PRO A 380 -8.10 -3.55 29.16
CA PRO A 380 -8.89 -2.34 29.08
C PRO A 380 -8.05 -1.09 28.81
N GLY A 381 -8.51 -0.24 27.90
CA GLY A 381 -7.80 0.98 27.48
C GLY A 381 -6.74 0.75 26.38
N ILE A 382 -6.48 -0.49 26.01
CA ILE A 382 -5.66 -0.83 24.86
C ILE A 382 -6.55 -0.94 23.62
N THR A 383 -6.14 -0.32 22.54
CA THR A 383 -6.88 -0.22 21.29
C THR A 383 -6.26 -1.10 20.21
N LEU A 384 -6.97 -1.26 19.11
CA LEU A 384 -6.42 -1.99 17.96
C LEU A 384 -5.18 -1.32 17.35
N ARG A 385 -5.12 0.02 17.37
CA ARG A 385 -3.93 0.76 16.93
C ARG A 385 -2.69 0.44 17.76
N ASP A 386 -2.87 0.12 19.03
CA ASP A 386 -1.75 -0.33 19.87
C ASP A 386 -1.24 -1.70 19.42
N LEU A 387 -2.12 -2.59 18.94
CA LEU A 387 -1.73 -3.86 18.32
C LEU A 387 -0.98 -3.65 17.01
N VAL A 388 -1.43 -2.71 16.18
CA VAL A 388 -0.70 -2.29 14.96
C VAL A 388 0.74 -1.91 15.30
N ASN A 389 0.94 -1.13 16.36
CA ASN A 389 2.25 -0.67 16.80
C ASN A 389 3.01 -1.72 17.62
N ALA A 390 2.32 -2.69 18.22
CA ALA A 390 2.97 -3.82 18.90
C ALA A 390 3.71 -4.74 17.92
N ILE A 391 3.20 -4.94 16.72
CA ILE A 391 3.86 -5.77 15.71
C ILE A 391 5.32 -5.35 15.48
N PRO A 392 5.63 -4.10 15.08
CA PRO A 392 7.02 -3.67 14.96
C PRO A 392 7.78 -3.66 16.29
N LEU A 393 7.13 -3.33 17.42
CA LEU A 393 7.78 -3.33 18.73
C LEU A 393 8.31 -4.74 19.10
N PHE A 394 7.49 -5.77 18.92
CA PHE A 394 7.90 -7.15 19.18
C PHE A 394 8.92 -7.67 18.17
N ALA A 395 8.79 -7.27 16.89
CA ALA A 395 9.80 -7.59 15.89
C ALA A 395 11.17 -6.96 16.21
N ILE A 396 11.19 -5.72 16.71
CA ILE A 396 12.42 -5.04 17.17
C ILE A 396 13.01 -5.77 18.38
N LYS A 397 12.19 -6.10 19.37
CA LYS A 397 12.64 -6.85 20.58
C LYS A 397 13.25 -8.21 20.22
N LYS A 398 12.79 -8.85 19.13
CA LYS A 398 13.35 -10.09 18.60
C LYS A 398 14.57 -9.91 17.67
N GLY A 399 14.97 -8.67 17.36
CA GLY A 399 16.06 -8.39 16.41
C GLY A 399 15.70 -8.63 14.94
N LEU A 400 14.41 -8.72 14.61
CA LEU A 400 13.88 -9.00 13.26
C LEU A 400 13.59 -7.71 12.46
N LEU A 401 13.56 -6.58 13.14
CA LEU A 401 13.32 -5.25 12.58
C LEU A 401 14.27 -4.25 13.24
N THR A 402 14.88 -3.36 12.47
CA THR A 402 15.69 -2.25 12.99
C THR A 402 15.10 -0.91 12.59
N VAL A 403 15.19 0.09 13.50
CA VAL A 403 14.80 1.47 13.20
C VAL A 403 15.91 2.18 12.44
N ALA A 404 17.18 1.83 12.71
CA ALA A 404 18.33 2.40 12.00
C ALA A 404 18.21 2.16 10.49
N LYS A 405 18.45 3.22 9.71
CA LYS A 405 18.31 3.17 8.24
C LYS A 405 19.52 2.55 7.55
N GLU A 406 20.67 2.58 8.20
CA GLU A 406 21.87 1.87 7.76
C GLU A 406 21.75 0.39 8.11
N ASN A 407 22.03 -0.49 7.16
CA ASN A 407 21.91 -1.95 7.31
C ASN A 407 20.56 -2.40 7.87
N LYS A 408 19.46 -1.75 7.42
CA LYS A 408 18.10 -2.00 7.92
C LYS A 408 17.72 -3.46 7.75
N GLN A 409 17.42 -4.12 8.86
CA GLN A 409 16.74 -5.42 8.87
C GLN A 409 15.23 -5.19 8.90
N ASN A 410 14.50 -5.94 8.10
CA ASN A 410 13.04 -5.94 8.09
C ASN A 410 12.53 -7.29 7.61
N ILE A 411 12.15 -8.13 8.55
CA ILE A 411 11.62 -9.48 8.25
C ILE A 411 10.39 -9.46 7.36
N PHE A 412 9.61 -8.38 7.40
CA PHE A 412 8.36 -8.25 6.64
C PHE A 412 8.57 -7.83 5.18
N ASN A 413 9.75 -7.29 4.85
CA ASN A 413 10.00 -6.72 3.53
C ASN A 413 9.82 -7.75 2.41
N GLY A 414 8.88 -7.49 1.50
CA GLY A 414 8.58 -8.38 0.38
C GLY A 414 7.83 -9.66 0.73
N LYS A 415 7.45 -9.86 1.98
CA LYS A 415 6.73 -11.04 2.45
C LYS A 415 5.25 -10.77 2.65
N ILE A 416 4.46 -11.81 2.76
CA ILE A 416 3.05 -11.71 3.15
C ILE A 416 2.99 -11.76 4.67
N MET A 417 2.26 -10.82 5.28
CA MET A 417 1.94 -10.91 6.70
C MET A 417 0.61 -11.63 6.86
N GLU A 418 0.63 -12.82 7.46
CA GLU A 418 -0.58 -13.55 7.85
C GLU A 418 -0.84 -13.32 9.34
N ILE A 419 -2.08 -13.03 9.71
CA ILE A 419 -2.46 -12.63 11.08
C ILE A 419 -3.47 -13.62 11.65
N GLU A 420 -3.21 -14.12 12.85
CA GLU A 420 -4.06 -15.06 13.57
C GLU A 420 -4.29 -14.65 15.04
N GLY A 421 -5.31 -15.25 15.66
CA GLY A 421 -5.58 -15.12 17.10
C GLY A 421 -6.62 -14.07 17.47
N LEU A 422 -7.22 -13.42 16.48
CA LEU A 422 -8.26 -12.39 16.66
C LEU A 422 -9.51 -12.69 15.80
N PRO A 423 -10.14 -13.88 15.92
CA PRO A 423 -11.16 -14.32 14.97
C PRO A 423 -12.45 -13.48 15.02
N ASP A 424 -12.75 -12.83 16.12
CA ASP A 424 -13.98 -12.09 16.35
C ASP A 424 -13.88 -10.58 16.12
N LEU A 425 -12.74 -10.11 15.56
CA LEU A 425 -12.61 -8.72 15.13
C LEU A 425 -13.71 -8.36 14.14
N LYS A 426 -14.25 -7.16 14.27
CA LYS A 426 -15.06 -6.57 13.21
C LYS A 426 -14.19 -6.35 11.98
N LEU A 427 -14.79 -6.47 10.77
CA LEU A 427 -13.97 -6.43 9.56
C LEU A 427 -13.24 -5.11 9.36
N GLU A 428 -13.83 -3.99 9.76
CA GLU A 428 -13.17 -2.68 9.73
C GLU A 428 -11.95 -2.62 10.65
N GLN A 429 -11.97 -3.32 11.77
CA GLN A 429 -10.83 -3.47 12.67
C GLN A 429 -9.76 -4.40 12.07
N ALA A 430 -10.19 -5.49 11.44
CA ALA A 430 -9.28 -6.38 10.70
C ALA A 430 -8.57 -5.64 9.57
N PHE A 431 -9.28 -4.72 8.90
CA PHE A 431 -8.68 -3.86 7.88
C PHE A 431 -7.59 -2.96 8.46
N GLU A 432 -7.76 -2.38 9.64
CA GLU A 432 -6.72 -1.55 10.26
C GLU A 432 -5.40 -2.33 10.45
N LEU A 433 -5.46 -3.59 10.88
CA LEU A 433 -4.28 -4.46 11.00
C LEU A 433 -3.65 -4.79 9.65
N THR A 434 -4.46 -5.15 8.64
CA THR A 434 -3.94 -5.51 7.31
C THR A 434 -3.42 -4.29 6.58
N ASP A 435 -4.05 -3.13 6.72
CA ASP A 435 -3.64 -1.87 6.09
C ASP A 435 -2.26 -1.42 6.58
N ALA A 436 -2.00 -1.50 7.88
CA ALA A 436 -0.73 -1.14 8.49
C ALA A 436 0.48 -1.92 7.95
N THR A 437 0.26 -3.09 7.33
CA THR A 437 1.33 -3.90 6.73
C THR A 437 2.00 -3.20 5.55
N ALA A 438 1.34 -2.21 4.94
CA ALA A 438 1.93 -1.35 3.92
C ALA A 438 3.17 -0.60 4.41
N GLU A 439 3.18 -0.20 5.69
CA GLU A 439 4.30 0.53 6.30
C GLU A 439 5.48 -0.39 6.65
N ARG A 440 5.27 -1.70 6.65
CA ARG A 440 6.31 -2.72 6.85
C ARG A 440 6.88 -3.23 5.53
N SER A 441 6.50 -2.61 4.40
CA SER A 441 6.86 -3.04 3.04
C SER A 441 6.45 -4.49 2.72
N CYS A 442 5.36 -4.97 3.30
CA CYS A 442 4.79 -6.27 2.97
C CYS A 442 4.31 -6.31 1.52
N ALA A 443 4.50 -7.45 0.85
CA ALA A 443 3.95 -7.69 -0.48
C ALA A 443 2.42 -7.80 -0.45
N GLY A 444 1.88 -8.41 0.59
CA GLY A 444 0.46 -8.61 0.82
C GLY A 444 0.18 -8.89 2.30
N SER A 445 -1.10 -9.03 2.64
CA SER A 445 -1.51 -9.45 3.98
C SER A 445 -2.87 -10.14 3.95
N THR A 446 -3.10 -11.04 4.90
CA THR A 446 -4.40 -11.65 5.15
C THR A 446 -4.58 -11.87 6.66
N ILE A 447 -5.81 -12.04 7.11
CA ILE A 447 -6.15 -12.26 8.52
C ILE A 447 -7.19 -13.36 8.64
N LEU A 448 -7.04 -14.21 9.64
CA LEU A 448 -7.96 -15.30 9.91
C LEU A 448 -9.14 -14.80 10.76
N LEU A 449 -10.34 -14.82 10.19
CA LEU A 449 -11.58 -14.36 10.83
C LEU A 449 -12.59 -15.49 11.01
N SER A 450 -13.55 -15.30 11.93
CA SER A 450 -14.65 -16.24 12.14
C SER A 450 -15.71 -16.13 11.04
N HIS A 451 -16.40 -17.24 10.78
CA HIS A 451 -17.55 -17.27 9.87
C HIS A 451 -18.60 -16.23 10.24
N LYS A 452 -18.91 -16.10 11.54
CA LYS A 452 -19.92 -15.16 12.05
C LYS A 452 -19.59 -13.72 11.64
N THR A 453 -18.37 -13.27 11.88
CA THR A 453 -17.93 -11.91 11.51
C THR A 453 -18.09 -11.65 10.01
N VAL A 454 -17.68 -12.60 9.18
CA VAL A 454 -17.76 -12.46 7.72
C VAL A 454 -19.21 -12.45 7.24
N GLU A 455 -20.07 -13.36 7.75
CA GLU A 455 -21.48 -13.42 7.37
C GLU A 455 -22.23 -12.13 7.73
N GLU A 456 -22.06 -11.60 8.94
CA GLU A 456 -22.67 -10.35 9.39
C GLU A 456 -22.26 -9.19 8.47
N TYR A 457 -20.99 -9.10 8.15
CA TYR A 457 -20.48 -8.05 7.30
C TYR A 457 -20.97 -8.12 5.85
N LEU A 458 -21.04 -9.32 5.26
CA LEU A 458 -21.59 -9.49 3.91
C LEU A 458 -23.07 -9.14 3.82
N LYS A 459 -23.88 -9.49 4.86
CA LYS A 459 -25.30 -9.11 4.91
C LYS A 459 -25.46 -7.58 4.90
N SER A 460 -24.71 -6.90 5.74
CA SER A 460 -24.65 -5.43 5.77
C SER A 460 -24.25 -4.84 4.42
N ASN A 461 -23.19 -5.38 3.80
CA ASN A 461 -22.70 -4.86 2.52
C ASN A 461 -23.67 -5.07 1.35
N ILE A 462 -24.43 -6.16 1.34
CA ILE A 462 -25.49 -6.37 0.34
C ILE A 462 -26.49 -5.21 0.38
N CYS A 463 -26.91 -4.78 1.57
CA CYS A 463 -27.80 -3.63 1.72
C CYS A 463 -27.17 -2.34 1.17
N LEU A 464 -25.89 -2.07 1.46
CA LEU A 464 -25.16 -0.94 0.88
C LEU A 464 -25.15 -0.97 -0.65
N LEU A 465 -24.81 -2.12 -1.22
CA LEU A 465 -24.71 -2.30 -2.67
C LEU A 465 -26.06 -2.12 -3.38
N GLU A 466 -27.15 -2.59 -2.77
CA GLU A 466 -28.52 -2.36 -3.25
C GLU A 466 -28.84 -0.85 -3.24
N LYS A 467 -28.43 -0.10 -2.21
CA LYS A 467 -28.59 1.36 -2.14
C LYS A 467 -27.71 2.12 -3.14
N MET A 468 -26.53 1.62 -3.48
CA MET A 468 -25.71 2.20 -4.56
C MET A 468 -26.43 2.13 -5.90
N ILE A 469 -27.09 1.01 -6.21
CA ILE A 469 -27.89 0.87 -7.43
C ILE A 469 -29.05 1.86 -7.42
N GLU A 470 -29.79 1.96 -6.33
CA GLU A 470 -30.92 2.91 -6.17
C GLU A 470 -30.47 4.37 -6.32
N SER A 471 -29.23 4.68 -5.90
CA SER A 471 -28.63 6.03 -5.96
C SER A 471 -27.92 6.32 -7.28
N ASN A 472 -28.11 5.47 -8.29
CA ASN A 472 -27.55 5.61 -9.64
C ASN A 472 -26.00 5.72 -9.64
N TYR A 473 -25.33 4.87 -8.84
CA TYR A 473 -23.92 4.61 -9.08
C TYR A 473 -23.79 3.84 -10.40
N GLU A 474 -22.80 4.24 -11.18
CA GLU A 474 -22.58 3.67 -12.49
C GLU A 474 -22.14 2.20 -12.40
N ASP A 475 -22.40 1.47 -13.50
CA ASP A 475 -22.23 0.01 -13.62
C ASP A 475 -23.04 -0.80 -12.58
N ALA A 476 -24.33 -0.53 -12.52
CA ALA A 476 -25.28 -1.33 -11.75
C ALA A 476 -25.20 -2.85 -12.04
N LYS A 477 -24.73 -3.23 -13.24
CA LYS A 477 -24.54 -4.64 -13.62
C LYS A 477 -23.43 -5.31 -12.81
N SER A 478 -22.27 -4.65 -12.64
CA SER A 478 -21.15 -5.18 -11.84
C SER A 478 -21.53 -5.20 -10.36
N ILE A 479 -22.22 -4.18 -9.86
CA ILE A 479 -22.72 -4.14 -8.48
C ILE A 479 -23.72 -5.27 -8.25
N SER A 480 -24.69 -5.49 -9.15
CA SER A 480 -25.67 -6.58 -9.04
C SER A 480 -25.02 -7.97 -9.07
N ARG A 481 -23.98 -8.16 -9.91
CA ARG A 481 -23.21 -9.41 -9.92
C ARG A 481 -22.55 -9.63 -8.57
N ARG A 482 -21.90 -8.62 -8.00
CA ARG A 482 -21.25 -8.72 -6.68
C ARG A 482 -22.26 -9.05 -5.56
N ILE A 483 -23.45 -8.46 -5.57
CA ILE A 483 -24.54 -8.82 -4.64
C ILE A 483 -24.90 -10.31 -4.79
N SER A 484 -25.03 -10.79 -6.04
CA SER A 484 -25.34 -12.20 -6.32
C SER A 484 -24.28 -13.15 -5.78
N ASP A 485 -22.99 -12.78 -5.95
CA ASP A 485 -21.86 -13.57 -5.48
C ASP A 485 -21.81 -13.62 -3.94
N MET A 486 -22.04 -12.50 -3.26
CA MET A 486 -22.15 -12.44 -1.80
C MET A 486 -23.31 -13.30 -1.30
N LYS A 487 -24.51 -13.20 -1.92
CA LYS A 487 -25.68 -14.04 -1.59
C LYS A 487 -25.41 -15.53 -1.85
N THR A 488 -24.61 -15.85 -2.86
CA THR A 488 -24.21 -17.24 -3.17
C THR A 488 -23.27 -17.79 -2.11
N TRP A 489 -22.27 -17.00 -1.70
CA TRP A 489 -21.36 -17.39 -0.62
C TRP A 489 -22.11 -17.61 0.71
N LEU A 490 -23.04 -16.72 1.06
CA LEU A 490 -23.86 -16.84 2.28
C LEU A 490 -24.74 -18.09 2.33
N LYS A 491 -25.07 -18.72 1.19
CA LYS A 491 -25.79 -20.00 1.17
C LYS A 491 -24.94 -21.19 1.60
N LYS A 492 -23.62 -21.10 1.41
CA LYS A 492 -22.64 -22.11 1.80
C LYS A 492 -21.37 -21.42 2.26
N PRO A 493 -21.36 -20.86 3.49
CA PRO A 493 -20.20 -20.16 4.02
C PRO A 493 -19.03 -21.13 4.16
N GLU A 494 -17.88 -20.77 3.58
CA GLU A 494 -16.64 -21.54 3.65
C GLU A 494 -15.47 -20.58 3.63
N LEU A 495 -14.60 -20.66 4.63
CA LEU A 495 -13.38 -19.86 4.74
C LEU A 495 -12.14 -20.77 4.67
N ILE A 496 -11.16 -20.33 3.91
CA ILE A 496 -9.89 -21.03 3.79
C ILE A 496 -9.13 -20.93 5.13
N GLN A 497 -8.70 -22.09 5.63
CA GLN A 497 -7.87 -22.22 6.82
C GLN A 497 -6.46 -22.66 6.40
N PRO A 498 -5.39 -22.24 7.10
CA PRO A 498 -4.07 -22.83 6.90
C PRO A 498 -4.08 -24.31 7.27
N ASP A 499 -3.18 -25.09 6.70
CA ASP A 499 -2.96 -26.46 7.13
C ASP A 499 -2.23 -26.47 8.48
N GLU A 500 -2.47 -27.49 9.31
CA GLU A 500 -1.85 -27.60 10.66
C GLU A 500 -0.31 -27.60 10.62
N ASN A 501 0.27 -28.14 9.55
CA ASN A 501 1.71 -28.21 9.32
C ASN A 501 2.20 -27.17 8.32
N ALA A 502 1.48 -26.05 8.15
CA ALA A 502 1.91 -24.93 7.31
C ALA A 502 3.26 -24.37 7.80
N SER A 503 4.12 -23.99 6.87
CA SER A 503 5.44 -23.44 7.16
C SER A 503 5.49 -21.96 6.86
N TYR A 504 6.04 -21.20 7.81
CA TYR A 504 6.26 -19.76 7.72
C TYR A 504 7.75 -19.47 7.81
N GLU A 505 8.19 -18.38 7.21
CA GLU A 505 9.58 -17.90 7.31
C GLU A 505 9.92 -17.50 8.76
N GLU A 506 8.97 -16.87 9.45
CA GLU A 506 9.08 -16.49 10.85
C GLU A 506 7.69 -16.50 11.50
N ILE A 507 7.64 -16.76 12.80
CA ILE A 507 6.43 -16.66 13.63
C ILE A 507 6.69 -15.66 14.76
N ILE A 508 5.93 -14.58 14.77
CA ILE A 508 5.97 -13.56 15.79
C ILE A 508 4.73 -13.71 16.69
N GLU A 509 4.92 -14.33 17.84
CA GLU A 509 3.87 -14.43 18.85
C GLU A 509 3.83 -13.17 19.70
N ILE A 510 2.62 -12.61 19.89
CA ILE A 510 2.35 -11.42 20.70
C ILE A 510 1.26 -11.79 21.71
N ASN A 511 1.67 -11.86 22.99
CA ASN A 511 0.71 -12.01 24.07
C ASN A 511 0.06 -10.65 24.37
N LEU A 512 -1.23 -10.54 24.14
CA LEU A 512 -1.99 -9.29 24.37
C LEU A 512 -1.90 -8.77 25.80
N SER A 513 -1.70 -9.66 26.78
CA SER A 513 -1.50 -9.27 28.19
C SER A 513 -0.19 -8.53 28.46
N GLU A 514 0.78 -8.58 27.51
CA GLU A 514 2.05 -7.84 27.61
C GLU A 514 1.92 -6.41 27.08
N VAL A 515 0.85 -6.10 26.36
CA VAL A 515 0.54 -4.73 25.88
C VAL A 515 -0.25 -4.02 26.97
N THR A 516 0.45 -3.39 27.89
CA THR A 516 -0.14 -2.84 29.13
C THR A 516 -0.44 -1.33 29.08
N GLN A 517 0.03 -0.66 28.02
CA GLN A 517 -0.16 0.77 27.80
C GLN A 517 -0.15 1.08 26.29
N PRO A 518 -0.68 2.22 25.86
CA PRO A 518 -0.64 2.61 24.44
C PRO A 518 0.78 2.65 23.88
N ILE A 519 0.89 2.29 22.59
CA ILE A 519 2.14 2.30 21.83
C ILE A 519 2.00 3.29 20.70
N VAL A 520 2.97 4.19 20.57
CA VAL A 520 2.99 5.23 19.53
C VAL A 520 4.19 5.08 18.62
N ALA A 521 4.01 5.38 17.33
CA ALA A 521 5.15 5.59 16.44
C ALA A 521 5.65 7.03 16.60
N CYS A 522 6.95 7.17 16.87
CA CYS A 522 7.61 8.45 17.08
C CYS A 522 7.90 9.15 15.74
N PRO A 523 8.19 10.46 15.76
CA PRO A 523 8.41 11.24 14.54
C PRO A 523 9.37 10.61 13.56
N ASN A 524 8.97 10.73 12.30
CA ASN A 524 9.64 10.52 11.04
C ASN A 524 9.89 9.06 10.63
N ASP A 525 9.43 8.08 11.43
CA ASP A 525 9.49 6.67 11.04
C ASP A 525 8.36 5.86 11.71
N PRO A 526 7.47 5.19 10.95
CA PRO A 526 6.39 4.37 11.52
C PRO A 526 6.89 3.08 12.22
N ASP A 527 8.16 2.71 12.05
CA ASP A 527 8.82 1.62 12.78
C ASP A 527 9.42 2.07 14.12
N ASN A 528 9.62 3.39 14.33
CA ASN A 528 10.16 3.92 15.58
C ASN A 528 9.11 3.96 16.68
N VAL A 529 8.69 2.80 17.14
CA VAL A 529 7.60 2.64 18.11
C VAL A 529 8.10 2.65 19.55
N LYS A 530 7.34 3.30 20.43
CA LYS A 530 7.59 3.40 21.89
C LYS A 530 6.29 3.29 22.66
N GLU A 531 6.40 2.82 23.88
CA GLU A 531 5.33 2.91 24.86
C GLU A 531 5.12 4.38 25.30
N ILE A 532 3.87 4.79 25.62
CA ILE A 532 3.60 6.22 25.91
C ILE A 532 4.41 6.77 27.07
N LYS A 533 4.77 5.95 28.07
CA LYS A 533 5.62 6.36 29.21
C LYS A 533 6.97 6.95 28.78
N ASP A 534 7.49 6.55 27.59
CA ASP A 534 8.79 7.00 27.10
C ASP A 534 8.69 8.36 26.36
N VAL A 535 7.48 8.83 26.09
CA VAL A 535 7.19 10.08 25.37
C VAL A 535 6.14 10.96 26.06
N GLU A 536 5.70 10.59 27.26
CA GLU A 536 4.72 11.33 28.04
C GLU A 536 5.13 12.80 28.26
N ASN A 537 4.14 13.67 28.44
CA ASN A 537 4.31 15.12 28.59
C ASN A 537 4.92 15.84 27.37
N THR A 538 5.17 15.17 26.24
CA THR A 538 5.50 15.83 24.99
C THR A 538 4.36 16.77 24.59
N LYS A 539 4.65 18.07 24.40
CA LYS A 539 3.67 19.05 23.97
C LYS A 539 3.12 18.70 22.60
N ILE A 540 1.82 18.83 22.38
CA ILE A 540 1.14 18.63 21.12
C ILE A 540 0.48 19.95 20.70
N ASP A 541 0.79 20.42 19.50
CA ASP A 541 0.25 21.64 18.94
C ASP A 541 -1.00 21.37 18.10
N GLU A 542 -1.00 20.29 17.32
CA GLU A 542 -2.10 19.91 16.44
C GLU A 542 -2.38 18.39 16.53
N VAL A 543 -3.63 18.03 16.31
CA VAL A 543 -4.11 16.64 16.29
C VAL A 543 -4.91 16.39 15.03
N PHE A 544 -4.66 15.26 14.39
CA PHE A 544 -5.42 14.81 13.23
C PHE A 544 -6.05 13.44 13.48
N ILE A 545 -7.37 13.34 13.39
CA ILE A 545 -8.14 12.10 13.40
C ILE A 545 -8.73 11.88 12.01
N GLY A 546 -8.17 10.92 11.28
CA GLY A 546 -8.53 10.60 9.91
C GLY A 546 -7.58 9.56 9.33
N SER A 547 -7.84 9.03 8.21
CA SER A 547 -7.08 8.06 7.39
C SER A 547 -7.89 6.80 7.09
N CYS A 548 -7.37 5.96 6.17
CA CYS A 548 -7.95 4.65 5.87
C CYS A 548 -7.97 3.68 7.07
N MET A 549 -7.06 3.84 8.02
CA MET A 549 -7.00 3.04 9.24
C MET A 549 -7.99 3.49 10.34
N THR A 550 -8.83 4.49 10.08
CA THR A 550 -9.75 5.05 11.06
C THR A 550 -11.18 4.71 10.66
N ASN A 551 -11.86 3.87 11.43
CA ASN A 551 -13.26 3.50 11.21
C ASN A 551 -14.19 4.30 12.13
N ILE A 552 -15.51 4.17 11.92
CA ILE A 552 -16.53 4.94 12.64
C ILE A 552 -16.40 4.82 14.18
N GLY A 553 -16.02 3.65 14.69
CA GLY A 553 -15.86 3.44 16.13
C GLY A 553 -14.82 4.35 16.76
N HIS A 554 -13.75 4.65 16.05
CA HIS A 554 -12.69 5.57 16.49
C HIS A 554 -13.20 7.00 16.66
N TYR A 555 -14.06 7.48 15.75
CA TYR A 555 -14.68 8.81 15.83
C TYR A 555 -15.67 8.88 16.99
N ARG A 556 -16.48 7.84 17.19
CA ARG A 556 -17.38 7.75 18.36
C ARG A 556 -16.61 7.77 19.68
N ALA A 557 -15.52 7.02 19.76
CA ALA A 557 -14.66 6.99 20.94
C ALA A 557 -14.00 8.36 21.20
N ALA A 558 -13.45 8.99 20.15
CA ALA A 558 -12.86 10.32 20.26
C ALA A 558 -13.91 11.36 20.71
N ALA A 559 -15.10 11.37 20.10
CA ALA A 559 -16.18 12.26 20.50
C ALA A 559 -16.64 12.00 21.95
N LYS A 560 -16.71 10.74 22.37
CA LYS A 560 -17.07 10.39 23.75
C LYS A 560 -16.06 10.92 24.78
N ILE A 561 -14.77 10.93 24.46
CA ILE A 561 -13.72 11.55 25.28
C ILE A 561 -13.94 13.06 25.38
N LEU A 562 -14.30 13.70 24.26
CA LEU A 562 -14.47 15.16 24.16
C LEU A 562 -15.85 15.66 24.58
N GLU A 563 -16.78 14.77 24.95
CA GLU A 563 -18.13 15.13 25.35
C GLU A 563 -18.12 16.10 26.54
N GLY A 564 -18.81 17.25 26.37
CA GLY A 564 -18.90 18.33 27.35
C GLY A 564 -17.73 19.31 27.35
N ILE A 565 -16.72 19.11 26.50
CA ILE A 565 -15.57 20.00 26.36
C ILE A 565 -15.94 21.17 25.43
N LYS A 566 -15.61 22.39 25.85
CA LYS A 566 -15.88 23.61 25.06
C LYS A 566 -14.63 24.18 24.39
N LYS A 567 -13.45 23.80 24.83
CA LYS A 567 -12.19 24.30 24.30
C LYS A 567 -11.10 23.24 24.44
N LEU A 568 -10.38 22.99 23.37
CA LEU A 568 -9.24 22.12 23.31
C LEU A 568 -7.93 22.89 23.58
N ASN A 569 -6.91 22.16 24.03
CA ASN A 569 -5.57 22.70 24.25
C ASN A 569 -4.64 22.49 23.04
N ALA A 570 -5.02 21.69 22.05
CA ALA A 570 -4.39 21.59 20.74
C ALA A 570 -5.44 21.74 19.64
N LYS A 571 -5.04 22.18 18.43
CA LYS A 571 -5.93 22.25 17.28
C LYS A 571 -6.34 20.82 16.89
N LEU A 572 -7.61 20.57 16.61
CA LEU A 572 -8.11 19.26 16.22
C LEU A 572 -8.72 19.28 14.82
N TRP A 573 -8.25 18.36 13.97
CA TRP A 573 -8.79 18.12 12.65
C TRP A 573 -9.53 16.78 12.65
N ILE A 574 -10.74 16.74 12.11
CA ILE A 574 -11.56 15.53 11.95
C ILE A 574 -11.84 15.33 10.47
N CYS A 575 -11.45 14.19 9.93
CA CYS A 575 -11.67 13.83 8.54
C CYS A 575 -12.20 12.39 8.45
N PRO A 576 -13.52 12.18 8.30
CA PRO A 576 -14.09 10.84 8.20
C PRO A 576 -13.56 10.09 6.97
N PRO A 577 -13.46 8.75 7.00
CA PRO A 577 -13.00 7.98 5.85
C PRO A 577 -14.00 8.01 4.69
N THR A 578 -15.30 8.01 4.98
CA THR A 578 -16.35 8.05 3.96
C THR A 578 -17.49 8.98 4.36
N LYS A 579 -18.29 9.40 3.37
CA LYS A 579 -19.53 10.15 3.63
C LYS A 579 -20.54 9.32 4.43
N MET A 580 -20.50 7.99 4.34
CA MET A 580 -21.36 7.11 5.14
C MET A 580 -21.04 7.24 6.64
N ASP A 581 -19.74 7.29 6.98
CA ASP A 581 -19.28 7.54 8.36
C ASP A 581 -19.70 8.93 8.80
N GLU A 582 -19.49 9.94 7.97
CA GLU A 582 -19.87 11.34 8.27
C GLU A 582 -21.35 11.49 8.57
N GLU A 583 -22.23 10.98 7.67
CA GLU A 583 -23.68 11.08 7.81
C GLU A 583 -24.18 10.32 9.05
N THR A 584 -23.62 9.14 9.32
CA THR A 584 -23.99 8.36 10.52
C THR A 584 -23.54 9.08 11.79
N LEU A 585 -22.32 9.61 11.85
CA LEU A 585 -21.83 10.38 13.00
C LEU A 585 -22.65 11.66 13.24
N LYS A 586 -23.13 12.30 12.18
CA LYS A 586 -24.09 13.44 12.28
C LYS A 586 -25.43 13.01 12.85
N ALA A 587 -26.00 11.90 12.35
CA ALA A 587 -27.26 11.36 12.82
C ALA A 587 -27.19 10.90 14.29
N GLU A 588 -26.06 10.37 14.72
CA GLU A 588 -25.81 9.96 16.11
C GLU A 588 -25.43 11.12 17.04
N GLY A 589 -25.28 12.37 16.51
CA GLY A 589 -24.95 13.57 17.29
C GLY A 589 -23.48 13.77 17.63
N TYR A 590 -22.58 12.90 17.16
CA TYR A 590 -21.14 13.01 17.45
C TYR A 590 -20.48 14.21 16.76
N TYR A 591 -20.96 14.61 15.59
CA TYR A 591 -20.46 15.78 14.89
C TYR A 591 -20.68 17.08 15.69
N GLU A 592 -21.82 17.20 16.38
CA GLU A 592 -22.07 18.36 17.26
C GLU A 592 -21.05 18.47 18.39
N ILE A 593 -20.53 17.33 18.89
CA ILE A 593 -19.51 17.33 19.94
C ILE A 593 -18.22 17.93 19.40
N PHE A 594 -17.81 17.50 18.20
CA PHE A 594 -16.60 18.03 17.54
C PHE A 594 -16.74 19.53 17.22
N GLU A 595 -17.89 19.97 16.74
CA GLU A 595 -18.16 21.39 16.48
C GLU A 595 -18.11 22.23 17.78
N LYS A 596 -18.76 21.76 18.84
CA LYS A 596 -18.81 22.45 20.14
C LYS A 596 -17.45 22.61 20.81
N CYS A 597 -16.51 21.70 20.57
CA CYS A 597 -15.15 21.85 21.08
C CYS A 597 -14.19 22.61 20.15
N GLY A 598 -14.68 23.08 19.01
CA GLY A 598 -13.94 23.91 18.06
C GLY A 598 -13.02 23.13 17.11
N SER A 599 -13.36 21.88 16.80
CA SER A 599 -12.63 21.07 15.84
C SER A 599 -12.85 21.59 14.41
N ARG A 600 -11.82 21.42 13.57
CA ARG A 600 -11.93 21.62 12.14
C ARG A 600 -12.43 20.35 11.47
N LEU A 601 -13.60 20.43 10.85
CA LEU A 601 -14.22 19.32 10.14
C LEU A 601 -13.84 19.38 8.66
N GLU A 602 -13.36 18.27 8.13
CA GLU A 602 -12.91 18.12 6.75
C GLU A 602 -13.85 17.22 5.95
N LEU A 603 -13.88 17.43 4.64
CA LEU A 603 -14.60 16.55 3.70
C LEU A 603 -14.03 15.12 3.77
N PRO A 604 -14.89 14.10 3.71
CA PRO A 604 -14.42 12.69 3.71
C PRO A 604 -13.36 12.41 2.66
N GLY A 605 -12.26 11.78 3.07
CA GLY A 605 -11.14 11.47 2.19
C GLY A 605 -9.79 11.41 2.90
N CYS A 606 -8.71 11.49 2.13
CA CYS A 606 -7.35 11.39 2.67
C CYS A 606 -6.85 12.70 3.30
N SER A 607 -7.31 13.86 2.80
CA SER A 607 -7.01 15.18 3.37
C SER A 607 -5.56 15.34 3.88
N LEU A 608 -5.39 15.62 5.17
CA LEU A 608 -4.10 15.82 5.84
C LEU A 608 -3.19 14.59 5.77
N CYS A 609 -3.74 13.37 5.82
CA CYS A 609 -2.95 12.13 5.78
C CYS A 609 -2.04 12.06 4.55
N MET A 610 -2.49 12.58 3.41
CA MET A 610 -1.66 12.67 2.20
C MET A 610 -0.73 13.89 2.20
N GLY A 611 -1.11 14.99 2.86
CA GLY A 611 -0.30 16.19 3.02
C GLY A 611 -0.07 17.01 1.75
N ASN A 612 -0.86 16.81 0.69
CA ASN A 612 -0.72 17.58 -0.54
C ASN A 612 -1.73 18.73 -0.70
N GLN A 613 -2.80 18.71 0.07
CA GLN A 613 -3.90 19.69 -0.02
C GLN A 613 -4.09 20.46 1.27
N ALA A 614 -4.17 19.78 2.43
CA ALA A 614 -4.19 20.40 3.75
C ALA A 614 -2.87 20.10 4.47
N ARG A 615 -2.38 21.05 5.26
CA ARG A 615 -1.13 20.93 6.00
C ARG A 615 -1.25 21.54 7.38
N VAL A 616 -0.55 20.95 8.34
CA VAL A 616 -0.32 21.51 9.67
C VAL A 616 0.67 22.68 9.59
N ASP A 617 0.72 23.49 10.64
CA ASP A 617 1.64 24.64 10.74
C ASP A 617 3.11 24.14 10.70
N GLU A 618 4.00 24.96 10.13
CA GLU A 618 5.43 24.62 10.03
C GLU A 618 6.05 24.41 11.42
N GLY A 619 6.76 23.30 11.58
CA GLY A 619 7.46 22.94 12.81
C GLY A 619 6.56 22.48 13.95
N SER A 620 5.25 22.31 13.73
CA SER A 620 4.33 21.84 14.79
C SER A 620 4.62 20.39 15.20
N VAL A 621 4.35 20.11 16.47
CA VAL A 621 4.31 18.75 17.02
C VAL A 621 2.89 18.22 16.90
N VAL A 622 2.72 17.13 16.16
CA VAL A 622 1.42 16.62 15.75
C VAL A 622 1.19 15.23 16.29
N PHE A 623 -0.02 14.98 16.82
CA PHE A 623 -0.47 13.62 17.08
C PHE A 623 -1.50 13.20 16.03
N SER A 624 -1.33 12.05 15.39
CA SER A 624 -2.12 11.69 14.22
C SER A 624 -2.55 10.22 14.20
N THR A 625 -3.73 9.96 13.64
CA THR A 625 -4.18 8.61 13.28
C THR A 625 -3.85 8.24 11.84
N SER A 626 -3.06 9.06 11.13
CA SER A 626 -2.61 8.74 9.78
C SER A 626 -1.75 7.48 9.72
N THR A 627 -1.49 7.01 8.51
CA THR A 627 -0.72 5.78 8.29
C THR A 627 0.78 6.02 8.35
N ARG A 628 1.24 7.23 8.01
CA ARG A 628 2.65 7.60 7.83
C ARG A 628 3.00 8.90 8.51
N ASN A 629 4.24 8.98 8.98
CA ASN A 629 4.82 10.16 9.62
C ASN A 629 6.20 10.55 9.06
N PHE A 630 6.46 10.24 7.79
CA PHE A 630 7.71 10.64 7.15
C PHE A 630 7.91 12.16 7.17
N ASP A 631 9.17 12.57 7.05
CA ASP A 631 9.56 13.98 7.04
C ASP A 631 8.70 14.82 6.07
N ASN A 632 8.25 15.96 6.56
CA ASN A 632 7.47 16.95 5.79
C ASN A 632 6.12 16.46 5.23
N ARG A 633 5.66 15.25 5.59
CA ARG A 633 4.42 14.69 5.01
C ARG A 633 3.18 15.47 5.40
N LEU A 634 2.92 15.71 6.68
CA LEU A 634 1.75 16.45 7.15
C LEU A 634 1.96 17.97 7.13
N GLY A 635 3.20 18.42 7.21
CA GLY A 635 3.61 19.82 7.19
C GLY A 635 5.12 19.96 7.16
N LYS A 636 5.62 21.12 6.78
CA LYS A 636 7.06 21.39 6.71
C LYS A 636 7.66 21.34 8.11
N ASN A 637 8.73 20.55 8.31
CA ASN A 637 9.41 20.36 9.59
C ASN A 637 8.52 19.87 10.74
N ALA A 638 7.29 19.37 10.45
CA ALA A 638 6.40 18.85 11.47
C ALA A 638 6.93 17.55 12.08
N GLN A 639 6.80 17.43 13.40
CA GLN A 639 7.15 16.24 14.17
C GLN A 639 5.86 15.43 14.45
N VAL A 640 5.66 14.31 13.78
CA VAL A 640 4.38 13.60 13.78
C VAL A 640 4.48 12.28 14.54
N PHE A 641 3.71 12.17 15.63
CA PHE A 641 3.45 10.91 16.33
C PHE A 641 2.25 10.21 15.72
N LEU A 642 2.28 8.87 15.63
CA LEU A 642 1.12 8.07 15.21
C LEU A 642 0.60 7.21 16.34
N GLY A 643 -0.72 7.22 16.54
CA GLY A 643 -1.37 6.43 17.58
C GLY A 643 -2.87 6.30 17.37
N SER A 644 -3.57 5.81 18.40
CA SER A 644 -5.02 5.61 18.38
C SER A 644 -5.81 6.93 18.38
N ALA A 645 -7.05 6.88 17.92
CA ALA A 645 -7.95 8.02 17.94
C ALA A 645 -8.32 8.43 19.37
N GLU A 646 -8.42 7.48 20.27
CA GLU A 646 -8.63 7.70 21.70
C GLU A 646 -7.48 8.50 22.32
N LEU A 647 -6.25 8.08 22.05
CA LEU A 647 -5.07 8.80 22.52
C LEU A 647 -4.95 10.18 21.85
N ALA A 648 -5.29 10.27 20.56
CA ALA A 648 -5.35 11.55 19.83
C ALA A 648 -6.34 12.54 20.47
N ALA A 649 -7.55 12.06 20.85
CA ALA A 649 -8.55 12.88 21.52
C ALA A 649 -8.07 13.36 22.91
N VAL A 650 -7.39 12.48 23.67
CA VAL A 650 -6.77 12.87 24.94
C VAL A 650 -5.65 13.89 24.74
N CYS A 651 -4.82 13.73 23.70
CA CYS A 651 -3.79 14.70 23.36
C CYS A 651 -4.41 16.08 22.98
N ALA A 652 -5.51 16.09 22.22
CA ALA A 652 -6.21 17.34 21.89
C ALA A 652 -6.76 18.03 23.14
N LEU A 653 -7.32 17.24 24.07
CA LEU A 653 -7.85 17.74 25.34
C LEU A 653 -6.76 18.34 26.23
N LEU A 654 -5.63 17.64 26.38
CA LEU A 654 -4.57 18.02 27.32
C LEU A 654 -3.51 18.95 26.72
N GLY A 655 -3.35 19.00 25.38
CA GLY A 655 -2.28 19.71 24.69
C GLY A 655 -0.91 19.02 24.82
N LYS A 656 -0.89 17.76 25.22
CA LYS A 656 0.31 16.95 25.42
C LYS A 656 -0.01 15.47 25.29
N ILE A 657 1.01 14.64 25.08
CA ILE A 657 0.88 13.20 25.26
C ILE A 657 0.64 12.92 26.75
N PRO A 658 -0.46 12.23 27.15
CA PRO A 658 -0.77 11.97 28.55
C PRO A 658 0.25 11.04 29.21
N THR A 659 0.30 11.06 30.53
CA THR A 659 0.88 9.95 31.31
C THR A 659 -0.02 8.72 31.17
N VAL A 660 0.54 7.54 31.48
CA VAL A 660 -0.24 6.28 31.48
C VAL A 660 -1.48 6.40 32.39
N ASN A 661 -1.33 6.98 33.57
CA ASN A 661 -2.43 7.13 34.52
C ASN A 661 -3.51 8.10 33.97
N GLU A 662 -3.13 9.27 33.46
CA GLU A 662 -4.09 10.23 32.86
C GLU A 662 -4.90 9.58 31.73
N TYR A 663 -4.26 8.79 30.87
CA TYR A 663 -4.94 8.09 29.79
C TYR A 663 -5.88 7.00 30.31
N GLN A 664 -5.42 6.17 31.24
CA GLN A 664 -6.22 5.08 31.79
C GLN A 664 -7.43 5.60 32.57
N ASP A 665 -7.29 6.68 33.33
CA ASP A 665 -8.40 7.28 34.05
C ASP A 665 -9.50 7.80 33.10
N ILE A 666 -9.10 8.44 32.01
CA ILE A 666 -10.05 8.93 31.00
C ILE A 666 -10.75 7.76 30.30
N THR A 667 -10.00 6.77 29.80
CA THR A 667 -10.56 5.64 29.05
C THR A 667 -11.41 4.74 29.91
N LYS A 668 -11.03 4.49 31.18
CA LYS A 668 -11.81 3.72 32.15
C LYS A 668 -13.21 4.31 32.34
N ASN A 669 -13.32 5.64 32.40
CA ASN A 669 -14.57 6.32 32.70
C ASN A 669 -15.40 6.61 31.44
N LYS A 670 -14.74 6.93 30.31
CA LYS A 670 -15.39 7.42 29.10
C LYS A 670 -15.57 6.36 28.01
N ILE A 671 -14.70 5.35 27.96
CA ILE A 671 -14.68 4.36 26.86
C ILE A 671 -15.12 2.98 27.31
N ASN A 672 -14.48 2.41 28.36
CA ASN A 672 -14.70 1.02 28.73
C ASN A 672 -16.17 0.68 29.01
N PRO A 673 -17.00 1.53 29.67
CA PRO A 673 -18.40 1.23 29.91
C PRO A 673 -19.28 1.20 28.64
N TYR A 674 -18.81 1.80 27.53
CA TYR A 674 -19.56 1.98 26.29
C TYR A 674 -18.89 1.25 25.09
N SER A 675 -17.91 0.39 25.35
CA SER A 675 -17.10 -0.25 24.34
C SER A 675 -17.92 -0.93 23.22
N ASP A 676 -18.94 -1.72 23.60
CA ASP A 676 -19.77 -2.43 22.64
C ASP A 676 -20.62 -1.49 21.74
N GLU A 677 -21.01 -0.34 22.29
CA GLU A 677 -21.75 0.68 21.55
C GLU A 677 -20.84 1.47 20.61
N LEU A 678 -19.66 1.89 21.10
CA LEU A 678 -18.74 2.73 20.35
C LEU A 678 -18.10 2.02 19.17
N TYR A 679 -17.64 0.77 19.36
CA TYR A 679 -16.86 0.05 18.35
C TYR A 679 -17.69 -0.84 17.42
N ARG A 680 -19.01 -0.68 17.39
CA ARG A 680 -19.82 -1.30 16.33
C ARG A 680 -19.46 -0.66 14.98
N TYR A 681 -19.39 -1.48 13.93
CA TYR A 681 -19.17 -0.99 12.56
C TYR A 681 -20.45 -0.42 11.94
N LEU A 682 -20.38 0.09 10.71
CA LEU A 682 -21.54 0.50 9.93
C LEU A 682 -22.33 -0.72 9.48
N GLN A 683 -23.47 -0.99 10.14
CA GLN A 683 -24.39 -2.08 9.83
C GLN A 683 -25.55 -1.52 9.00
N PHE A 684 -25.40 -1.53 7.67
CA PHE A 684 -26.35 -0.87 6.76
C PHE A 684 -27.73 -1.52 6.75
N ASP A 685 -27.84 -2.78 7.12
CA ASP A 685 -29.07 -3.52 7.30
C ASP A 685 -29.81 -3.16 8.61
N GLU A 686 -29.16 -2.49 9.55
CA GLU A 686 -29.72 -2.04 10.82
C GLU A 686 -29.96 -0.51 10.89
N ILE A 687 -29.44 0.27 9.91
CA ILE A 687 -29.64 1.72 9.87
C ILE A 687 -31.02 2.04 9.28
N GLU A 688 -31.93 2.57 10.12
CA GLU A 688 -33.24 3.02 9.66
C GLU A 688 -33.11 4.11 8.58
N ASN A 689 -33.84 3.94 7.47
CA ASN A 689 -33.87 4.90 6.37
C ASN A 689 -32.49 5.21 5.76
N PHE A 690 -31.54 4.25 5.80
CA PHE A 690 -30.25 4.44 5.15
C PHE A 690 -30.44 4.81 3.68
N SER A 691 -29.86 5.94 3.27
CA SER A 691 -29.82 6.41 1.89
C SER A 691 -28.43 6.97 1.60
N LEU A 692 -27.94 6.76 0.39
CA LEU A 692 -26.77 7.46 -0.10
C LEU A 692 -27.25 8.80 -0.67
N SER A 693 -26.81 9.90 -0.09
CA SER A 693 -27.12 11.25 -0.60
C SER A 693 -26.63 11.41 -2.05
N LYS A 694 -27.45 12.09 -2.87
CA LYS A 694 -27.20 12.34 -4.30
C LYS A 694 -26.02 13.28 -4.51
#